data_50c46bd1e8a08d19b7f406c18b9a1d5b
#
_entry.id   50c46bd1e8a08d19b7f406c18b9a1d5b
#
_cell.length_a   1.000
_cell.length_b   1.000
_cell.length_c   1.000
_cell.angle_alpha   90.00
_cell.angle_beta   90.00
_cell.angle_gamma   90.00
#
_symmetry.space_group_name_H-M   'P 1'
#
loop_
_entity.id
_entity.type
_entity.pdbx_description
1 polymer ?
#
loop_
_entity_poly.entity_id
_entity_poly.type
_entity_poly.pdbx_seq_one_letter_code
_entity_poly.pdbx_strand_id
1 'polypeptide(L)'
;MKRYPLLLAAAALLGACTAQQPKFSESAALQSPDGKLRLAFSVEGGVPQYSLQREGADVVLPSRLGFDLRGTVKAEKIDIEGDRITKSDAAPTYSLAEGFELVGTETDSLDETWEPVWGEESQIRNHYNELLVKLRQSASGRLMNVRFRLFDDGLGFRYEFPDNQPLVYFVIKEELTEFAMAGDHYSWWIPGDYDTQEYQYGECRLSEISSHFREQVCGNSSQTFFSTSGVQTSFQMKTDEGLYINIHEAALVNYPCMSLLVDGKTHRLRAWLTPDAQGWKGYMQTPCKTPWRTVQVATSAEEQLASRLVLNLNDPCALDDVSWIHPVKYMGVWWEMIAGKGSWAYTDVPSVKLDSFDYTKAVPNGRHSANNERVRTYIDFAADNGFDAVLVEGWNIGWEDWANCSKDYVFDFVTPYPDFDIDALNSYAHSRGIRLIMHHETSSSVRNYERHMEAAYSLMNKYGYDAVKSGYVGDIIPRGEYHYGQWMVNHYLYAVTEAAKHHIMVNAHEAVRPTGLCRTYPNLIGNESARGTEYQAFGGTEPKHVTILPFTRLNGGPMDFTPGIFEQNLKEWCGNDSHVNATIANQLGLYLTMYSPLQMAADTPEHYARFMDAFQFIKDVAVDWSESRYLDAEPGDYIIVARKAKKDGQWFCGGVTDEQAREFDIALDFLGSGDYEAVIYADAPDAHYLTNPQAYTISRQKVSASDSLHLRMAPGGGFGIEFKKL
;
A
#
# COMPACT_ATOMS: atom_id res chain seq x y z
N MET A 1 -82.89 35.21 -8.21
CA MET A 1 -82.52 34.11 -9.10
C MET A 1 -81.04 33.88 -9.01
N LYS A 2 -80.62 32.86 -8.28
CA LYS A 2 -79.23 32.53 -8.15
C LYS A 2 -78.91 31.34 -9.00
N ARG A 3 -77.94 31.40 -9.93
CA ARG A 3 -77.42 30.33 -10.70
C ARG A 3 -76.05 29.94 -10.14
N TYR A 4 -75.92 28.67 -9.76
CA TYR A 4 -74.64 28.05 -9.42
C TYR A 4 -74.06 27.37 -10.67
N PRO A 5 -72.76 27.46 -10.96
CA PRO A 5 -72.12 26.57 -11.94
C PRO A 5 -71.56 25.31 -11.31
N LEU A 6 -71.78 24.18 -11.97
CA LEU A 6 -71.16 22.87 -11.68
C LEU A 6 -69.65 22.93 -11.91
N LEU A 7 -68.86 22.43 -10.93
CA LEU A 7 -67.46 22.10 -11.07
C LEU A 7 -67.37 20.60 -11.54
N LEU A 8 -66.85 20.39 -12.74
CA LEU A 8 -66.38 19.11 -13.21
C LEU A 8 -64.97 18.88 -12.64
N ALA A 9 -64.82 17.87 -11.80
CA ALA A 9 -63.50 17.37 -11.37
C ALA A 9 -62.95 16.44 -12.45
N ALA A 10 -61.90 16.84 -13.16
CA ALA A 10 -61.11 15.99 -14.04
C ALA A 10 -60.05 15.27 -13.18
N ALA A 11 -60.20 13.98 -12.96
CA ALA A 11 -59.17 13.10 -12.37
C ALA A 11 -58.10 12.84 -13.43
N ALA A 12 -56.91 13.48 -13.25
CA ALA A 12 -55.73 13.16 -14.03
C ALA A 12 -55.12 11.86 -13.48
N LEU A 13 -55.23 10.77 -14.21
CA LEU A 13 -54.45 9.55 -14.03
C LEU A 13 -53.01 9.84 -14.42
N LEU A 14 -52.15 10.08 -13.43
CA LEU A 14 -50.69 9.99 -13.58
C LEU A 14 -50.28 8.54 -13.66
N GLY A 15 -50.17 8.03 -14.87
CA GLY A 15 -49.49 6.77 -15.15
C GLY A 15 -48.02 6.95 -14.89
N ALA A 16 -47.51 6.45 -13.75
CA ALA A 16 -46.09 6.28 -13.51
C ALA A 16 -45.59 5.22 -14.51
N CYS A 17 -44.94 5.67 -15.59
CA CYS A 17 -44.06 4.80 -16.37
C CYS A 17 -42.84 4.48 -15.50
N THR A 18 -42.93 3.39 -14.73
CA THR A 18 -41.74 2.71 -14.26
C THR A 18 -41.02 2.18 -15.48
N ALA A 19 -39.96 2.83 -15.90
CA ALA A 19 -39.04 2.24 -16.86
C ALA A 19 -38.53 0.94 -16.23
N GLN A 20 -38.97 -0.19 -16.75
CA GLN A 20 -38.41 -1.49 -16.45
C GLN A 20 -36.94 -1.42 -16.83
N GLN A 21 -36.05 -1.47 -15.82
CA GLN A 21 -34.64 -1.74 -16.09
C GLN A 21 -34.54 -3.01 -16.93
N PRO A 22 -33.73 -3.05 -17.99
CA PRO A 22 -33.54 -4.24 -18.78
C PRO A 22 -33.10 -5.37 -17.84
N LYS A 23 -33.83 -6.49 -17.92
CA LYS A 23 -33.50 -7.69 -17.13
C LYS A 23 -32.12 -8.15 -17.54
N PHE A 24 -31.16 -8.16 -16.60
CA PHE A 24 -29.85 -8.77 -16.76
C PHE A 24 -30.01 -10.24 -17.14
N SER A 25 -29.63 -10.61 -18.39
CA SER A 25 -29.73 -11.97 -18.91
C SER A 25 -28.46 -12.73 -18.59
N GLU A 26 -28.50 -13.52 -17.52
CA GLU A 26 -27.36 -14.33 -17.08
C GLU A 26 -26.93 -15.35 -18.14
N SER A 27 -25.63 -15.33 -18.49
CA SER A 27 -25.00 -16.29 -19.40
C SER A 27 -24.17 -17.34 -18.66
N ALA A 28 -23.61 -16.98 -17.49
CA ALA A 28 -22.89 -17.86 -16.59
C ALA A 28 -22.96 -17.33 -15.14
N ALA A 29 -22.79 -18.21 -14.15
CA ALA A 29 -22.76 -17.85 -12.75
C ALA A 29 -21.72 -18.67 -12.00
N LEU A 30 -21.27 -18.11 -10.84
CA LEU A 30 -20.37 -18.76 -9.91
C LEU A 30 -20.81 -18.42 -8.47
N GLN A 31 -20.67 -19.38 -7.55
CA GLN A 31 -20.85 -19.14 -6.12
C GLN A 31 -19.53 -19.28 -5.38
N SER A 32 -19.38 -18.55 -4.27
CA SER A 32 -18.27 -18.77 -3.32
C SER A 32 -18.35 -20.19 -2.72
N PRO A 33 -17.27 -20.72 -2.18
CA PRO A 33 -17.27 -22.03 -1.54
C PRO A 33 -18.32 -22.16 -0.43
N ASP A 34 -18.55 -21.11 0.38
CA ASP A 34 -19.59 -21.07 1.43
C ASP A 34 -21.01 -20.77 0.88
N GLY A 35 -21.13 -20.45 -0.42
CA GLY A 35 -22.39 -20.17 -1.11
C GLY A 35 -23.01 -18.79 -0.84
N LYS A 36 -22.35 -17.91 -0.07
CA LYS A 36 -22.91 -16.59 0.29
C LYS A 36 -22.69 -15.54 -0.79
N LEU A 37 -21.58 -15.57 -1.50
CA LEU A 37 -21.33 -14.70 -2.64
C LEU A 37 -21.78 -15.37 -3.92
N ARG A 38 -22.38 -14.59 -4.81
CA ARG A 38 -22.81 -15.03 -6.13
C ARG A 38 -22.40 -14.02 -7.19
N LEU A 39 -21.54 -14.48 -8.10
CA LEU A 39 -21.19 -13.79 -9.34
C LEU A 39 -22.16 -14.20 -10.44
N ALA A 40 -22.67 -13.24 -11.20
CA ALA A 40 -23.33 -13.48 -12.47
C ALA A 40 -22.61 -12.75 -13.60
N PHE A 41 -22.48 -13.41 -14.75
CA PHE A 41 -21.88 -12.88 -15.97
C PHE A 41 -22.87 -12.90 -17.12
N SER A 42 -22.84 -11.87 -17.97
CA SER A 42 -23.67 -11.80 -19.17
C SER A 42 -22.94 -11.21 -20.37
N VAL A 43 -23.46 -11.53 -21.58
CA VAL A 43 -23.11 -10.83 -22.82
C VAL A 43 -24.39 -10.27 -23.40
N GLU A 44 -24.80 -9.10 -22.97
CA GLU A 44 -26.04 -8.45 -23.41
C GLU A 44 -25.76 -7.49 -24.57
N GLY A 45 -26.41 -7.74 -25.71
CA GLY A 45 -26.18 -6.95 -26.93
C GLY A 45 -24.71 -6.98 -27.41
N GLY A 46 -23.96 -8.03 -27.05
CA GLY A 46 -22.53 -8.12 -27.36
C GLY A 46 -21.60 -7.42 -26.36
N VAL A 47 -22.14 -6.90 -25.26
CA VAL A 47 -21.38 -6.22 -24.20
C VAL A 47 -21.15 -7.17 -23.02
N PRO A 48 -19.89 -7.51 -22.67
CA PRO A 48 -19.59 -8.30 -21.48
C PRO A 48 -19.87 -7.50 -20.21
N GLN A 49 -20.58 -8.11 -19.25
CA GLN A 49 -20.94 -7.52 -17.98
C GLN A 49 -20.89 -8.56 -16.86
N TYR A 50 -20.65 -8.09 -15.63
CA TYR A 50 -20.73 -8.91 -14.42
C TYR A 50 -21.52 -8.19 -13.33
N SER A 51 -22.01 -8.93 -12.36
CA SER A 51 -22.58 -8.42 -11.11
C SER A 51 -22.20 -9.32 -9.94
N LEU A 52 -22.20 -8.78 -8.74
CA LEU A 52 -21.86 -9.50 -7.50
C LEU A 52 -22.95 -9.26 -6.46
N GLN A 53 -23.40 -10.35 -5.85
CA GLN A 53 -24.38 -10.32 -4.75
C GLN A 53 -23.81 -11.07 -3.53
N ARG A 54 -24.21 -10.64 -2.33
CA ARG A 54 -24.01 -11.36 -1.08
C ARG A 54 -25.37 -11.68 -0.46
N GLU A 55 -25.66 -13.00 -0.29
CA GLU A 55 -26.91 -13.48 0.32
C GLU A 55 -28.17 -12.85 -0.31
N GLY A 56 -28.10 -12.57 -1.62
CA GLY A 56 -29.17 -11.97 -2.41
C GLY A 56 -29.22 -10.43 -2.41
N ALA A 57 -28.40 -9.76 -1.60
CA ALA A 57 -28.23 -8.31 -1.66
C ALA A 57 -27.19 -7.92 -2.71
N ASP A 58 -27.48 -6.89 -3.51
CA ASP A 58 -26.58 -6.40 -4.52
C ASP A 58 -25.37 -5.69 -3.89
N VAL A 59 -24.15 -6.09 -4.30
CA VAL A 59 -22.89 -5.44 -3.95
C VAL A 59 -22.38 -4.63 -5.14
N VAL A 60 -22.27 -5.31 -6.30
CA VAL A 60 -21.91 -4.68 -7.57
C VAL A 60 -23.04 -4.98 -8.57
N LEU A 61 -23.68 -3.91 -9.02
CA LEU A 61 -24.72 -3.95 -10.08
C LEU A 61 -24.08 -4.29 -11.42
N PRO A 62 -24.86 -4.61 -12.48
CA PRO A 62 -24.31 -4.91 -13.80
C PRO A 62 -23.29 -3.87 -14.25
N SER A 63 -22.04 -4.32 -14.38
CA SER A 63 -20.84 -3.54 -14.63
C SER A 63 -20.14 -4.02 -15.89
N ARG A 64 -19.76 -3.09 -16.76
CA ARG A 64 -19.18 -3.38 -18.08
C ARG A 64 -17.72 -3.78 -17.93
N LEU A 65 -17.28 -4.62 -18.89
CA LEU A 65 -15.92 -5.08 -19.06
C LEU A 65 -15.43 -4.78 -20.48
N GLY A 66 -14.15 -4.51 -20.64
CA GLY A 66 -13.58 -4.31 -21.97
C GLY A 66 -12.43 -3.31 -22.02
N PHE A 67 -12.03 -2.99 -23.24
CA PHE A 67 -10.91 -2.10 -23.53
C PHE A 67 -11.13 -1.26 -24.78
N ASP A 68 -10.56 -0.07 -24.78
CA ASP A 68 -10.18 0.63 -26.00
C ASP A 68 -8.68 0.44 -26.25
N LEU A 69 -8.33 -0.02 -27.44
CA LEU A 69 -6.96 -0.33 -27.82
C LEU A 69 -6.51 0.54 -28.98
N ARG A 70 -5.20 0.79 -29.03
CA ARG A 70 -4.50 1.33 -30.20
C ARG A 70 -3.73 0.19 -30.87
N GLY A 71 -3.92 0.01 -32.16
CA GLY A 71 -3.09 -0.91 -32.96
C GLY A 71 -1.69 -0.32 -33.18
N THR A 72 -0.73 -1.20 -33.37
CA THR A 72 0.63 -0.79 -33.76
C THR A 72 0.61 -0.33 -35.22
N VAL A 73 1.29 0.77 -35.48
CA VAL A 73 1.55 1.23 -36.85
C VAL A 73 2.65 0.34 -37.42
N LYS A 74 2.37 -0.39 -38.51
CA LYS A 74 3.48 -0.94 -39.33
C LYS A 74 4.21 0.23 -39.96
N ALA A 75 5.53 0.25 -39.86
CA ALA A 75 6.34 1.21 -40.64
C ALA A 75 5.92 1.08 -42.10
N GLU A 76 5.40 2.17 -42.67
CA GLU A 76 5.07 2.18 -44.10
C GLU A 76 6.34 2.11 -44.93
N LYS A 77 6.18 1.57 -46.16
CA LYS A 77 7.27 1.47 -47.08
C LYS A 77 7.85 2.85 -47.33
N ILE A 78 9.15 2.98 -47.12
CA ILE A 78 9.91 4.13 -47.62
C ILE A 78 9.90 4.01 -49.14
N ASP A 79 9.27 4.95 -49.82
CA ASP A 79 9.39 5.08 -51.24
C ASP A 79 10.77 5.73 -51.55
N ILE A 80 11.72 4.87 -51.91
CA ILE A 80 13.11 5.28 -52.17
C ILE A 80 13.22 6.08 -53.45
N GLU A 81 12.27 5.96 -54.36
CA GLU A 81 12.31 6.67 -55.67
C GLU A 81 11.72 8.09 -55.59
N GLY A 82 10.96 8.41 -54.55
CA GLY A 82 10.21 9.66 -54.47
C GLY A 82 10.59 10.63 -53.36
N ASP A 83 11.62 10.40 -52.55
CA ASP A 83 11.96 11.21 -51.35
C ASP A 83 10.80 11.47 -50.38
N ARG A 84 9.77 10.64 -50.40
CA ARG A 84 8.59 10.77 -49.54
C ARG A 84 8.53 9.68 -48.49
N ILE A 85 8.65 10.09 -47.25
CA ILE A 85 8.21 9.27 -46.11
C ILE A 85 6.72 9.56 -45.93
N THR A 86 5.86 8.66 -46.44
CA THR A 86 4.42 8.71 -46.10
C THR A 86 4.26 8.16 -44.71
N LYS A 87 3.99 9.04 -43.73
CA LYS A 87 3.56 8.63 -42.42
C LYS A 87 2.07 8.30 -42.48
N SER A 88 1.66 7.13 -42.02
CA SER A 88 0.26 6.86 -41.69
C SER A 88 -0.18 7.81 -40.59
N ASP A 89 -1.21 8.62 -40.84
CA ASP A 89 -1.60 9.73 -39.97
C ASP A 89 -2.26 9.30 -38.65
N ALA A 90 -2.68 8.07 -38.49
CA ALA A 90 -3.22 7.57 -37.24
C ALA A 90 -3.10 6.05 -37.12
N ALA A 91 -2.63 5.60 -35.97
CA ALA A 91 -2.79 4.18 -35.61
C ALA A 91 -4.28 3.84 -35.50
N PRO A 92 -4.74 2.72 -36.05
CA PRO A 92 -6.12 2.33 -35.92
C PRO A 92 -6.48 2.15 -34.43
N THR A 93 -7.67 2.63 -34.03
CA THR A 93 -8.23 2.36 -32.71
C THR A 93 -9.15 1.17 -32.81
N TYR A 94 -9.10 0.27 -31.85
CA TYR A 94 -9.97 -0.90 -31.74
C TYR A 94 -10.72 -0.83 -30.42
N SER A 95 -12.02 -1.14 -30.44
CA SER A 95 -12.78 -1.34 -29.20
C SER A 95 -12.92 -2.85 -28.94
N LEU A 96 -12.61 -3.27 -27.74
CA LEU A 96 -12.93 -4.59 -27.17
C LEU A 96 -13.96 -4.42 -26.04
N ALA A 97 -15.00 -3.63 -26.28
CA ALA A 97 -16.07 -3.35 -25.33
C ALA A 97 -17.44 -3.91 -25.79
N GLU A 98 -17.56 -4.24 -27.07
CA GLU A 98 -18.82 -4.67 -27.67
C GLU A 98 -18.62 -5.63 -28.85
N GLY A 99 -19.69 -6.20 -29.34
CA GLY A 99 -19.68 -7.16 -30.45
C GLY A 99 -19.14 -8.54 -30.09
N PHE A 100 -19.14 -8.87 -28.79
CA PHE A 100 -18.71 -10.17 -28.31
C PHE A 100 -19.81 -11.23 -28.36
N GLU A 101 -19.38 -12.46 -28.57
CA GLU A 101 -20.14 -13.69 -28.35
C GLU A 101 -19.42 -14.54 -27.30
N LEU A 102 -20.20 -15.23 -26.46
CA LEU A 102 -19.69 -16.22 -25.52
C LEU A 102 -19.33 -17.49 -26.30
N VAL A 103 -18.06 -17.85 -26.33
CA VAL A 103 -17.56 -19.06 -27.03
C VAL A 103 -17.63 -20.27 -26.11
N GLY A 104 -17.46 -20.10 -24.83
CA GLY A 104 -17.51 -21.16 -23.83
C GLY A 104 -17.12 -20.71 -22.45
N THR A 105 -17.38 -21.58 -21.48
CA THR A 105 -17.00 -21.39 -20.08
C THR A 105 -16.28 -22.62 -19.55
N GLU A 106 -15.38 -22.44 -18.63
CA GLU A 106 -14.73 -23.51 -17.84
C GLU A 106 -14.85 -23.16 -16.37
N THR A 107 -15.07 -24.16 -15.53
CA THR A 107 -15.11 -24.00 -14.07
C THR A 107 -14.04 -24.84 -13.40
N ASP A 108 -13.48 -24.34 -12.32
CA ASP A 108 -12.49 -25.03 -11.48
C ASP A 108 -12.68 -24.62 -10.03
N SER A 109 -11.94 -25.22 -9.12
CA SER A 109 -11.90 -24.87 -7.70
C SER A 109 -10.56 -25.22 -7.09
N LEU A 110 -10.17 -24.49 -6.05
CA LEU A 110 -8.97 -24.78 -5.28
C LEU A 110 -9.29 -24.70 -3.79
N ASP A 111 -8.72 -25.61 -3.02
CA ASP A 111 -8.67 -25.56 -1.56
C ASP A 111 -7.29 -26.06 -1.11
N GLU A 112 -6.40 -25.14 -0.81
CA GLU A 112 -5.05 -25.41 -0.35
C GLU A 112 -4.70 -24.51 0.82
N THR A 113 -3.69 -24.91 1.58
CA THR A 113 -3.07 -24.05 2.61
C THR A 113 -1.60 -23.89 2.26
N TRP A 114 -1.10 -22.67 2.30
CA TRP A 114 0.29 -22.35 2.06
C TRP A 114 0.92 -21.65 3.26
N GLU A 115 2.24 -21.71 3.36
CA GLU A 115 3.01 -21.10 4.45
C GLU A 115 3.78 -19.91 3.90
N PRO A 116 3.52 -18.67 4.43
CA PRO A 116 4.32 -17.51 4.08
C PRO A 116 5.71 -17.59 4.73
N VAL A 117 6.73 -17.04 4.06
CA VAL A 117 8.10 -16.95 4.60
C VAL A 117 8.09 -16.15 5.90
N TRP A 118 7.35 -15.07 5.91
CA TRP A 118 7.01 -14.22 7.06
C TRP A 118 5.58 -13.69 6.90
N GLY A 119 4.94 -13.25 7.97
CA GLY A 119 3.57 -12.79 7.82
C GLY A 119 2.86 -12.50 9.13
N GLU A 120 1.57 -12.23 8.99
CA GLU A 120 0.63 -12.08 10.10
C GLU A 120 0.11 -13.43 10.61
N GLU A 121 0.33 -14.50 9.83
CA GLU A 121 -0.12 -15.87 10.07
C GLU A 121 0.93 -16.85 9.55
N SER A 122 1.04 -18.01 10.19
CA SER A 122 1.95 -19.08 9.73
C SER A 122 1.36 -19.95 8.63
N GLN A 123 0.04 -19.92 8.46
CA GLN A 123 -0.68 -20.70 7.44
C GLN A 123 -1.84 -19.87 6.88
N ILE A 124 -1.94 -19.78 5.57
CA ILE A 124 -2.98 -19.06 4.85
C ILE A 124 -3.75 -20.04 3.97
N ARG A 125 -5.06 -20.15 4.19
CA ARG A 125 -5.94 -20.94 3.31
C ARG A 125 -6.23 -20.17 2.03
N ASN A 126 -6.07 -20.83 0.90
CA ASN A 126 -6.41 -20.34 -0.44
C ASN A 126 -7.57 -21.18 -0.96
N HIS A 127 -8.80 -20.68 -0.82
CA HIS A 127 -10.01 -21.44 -1.12
C HIS A 127 -10.97 -20.63 -1.99
N TYR A 128 -11.16 -21.05 -3.23
CA TYR A 128 -12.03 -20.37 -4.19
C TYR A 128 -12.69 -21.32 -5.19
N ASN A 129 -13.78 -20.86 -5.78
CA ASN A 129 -14.31 -21.40 -7.03
C ASN A 129 -13.89 -20.48 -8.19
N GLU A 130 -13.64 -21.06 -9.37
CA GLU A 130 -13.16 -20.34 -10.55
C GLU A 130 -14.10 -20.50 -11.73
N LEU A 131 -14.30 -19.40 -12.48
CA LEU A 131 -15.00 -19.38 -13.76
C LEU A 131 -14.12 -18.67 -14.80
N LEU A 132 -13.76 -19.39 -15.86
CA LEU A 132 -13.15 -18.81 -17.05
C LEU A 132 -14.21 -18.61 -18.13
N VAL A 133 -14.43 -17.36 -18.53
CA VAL A 133 -15.33 -16.98 -19.62
C VAL A 133 -14.48 -16.70 -20.86
N LYS A 134 -14.77 -17.40 -21.96
CA LYS A 134 -14.09 -17.25 -23.25
C LYS A 134 -14.93 -16.45 -24.21
N LEU A 135 -14.43 -15.32 -24.66
CA LEU A 135 -15.13 -14.36 -25.52
C LEU A 135 -14.42 -14.22 -26.87
N ARG A 136 -15.22 -14.10 -27.93
CA ARG A 136 -14.73 -13.75 -29.27
C ARG A 136 -15.53 -12.57 -29.81
N GLN A 137 -14.84 -11.56 -30.30
CA GLN A 137 -15.47 -10.45 -30.99
C GLN A 137 -15.82 -10.89 -32.42
N SER A 138 -17.10 -10.95 -32.75
CA SER A 138 -17.60 -11.59 -33.98
C SER A 138 -17.04 -10.94 -35.26
N ALA A 139 -16.94 -9.60 -35.29
CA ALA A 139 -16.51 -8.87 -36.48
C ALA A 139 -15.01 -8.97 -36.73
N SER A 140 -14.17 -9.06 -35.68
CA SER A 140 -12.71 -9.01 -35.77
C SER A 140 -12.03 -10.36 -35.56
N GLY A 141 -12.72 -11.30 -34.94
CA GLY A 141 -12.18 -12.60 -34.52
C GLY A 141 -11.24 -12.51 -33.30
N ARG A 142 -11.09 -11.31 -32.67
CA ARG A 142 -10.23 -11.12 -31.50
C ARG A 142 -10.78 -11.86 -30.29
N LEU A 143 -9.89 -12.46 -29.52
CA LEU A 143 -10.20 -13.20 -28.30
C LEU A 143 -9.89 -12.35 -27.06
N MET A 144 -10.78 -12.40 -26.09
CA MET A 144 -10.60 -11.84 -24.76
C MET A 144 -11.28 -12.77 -23.77
N ASN A 145 -10.53 -13.35 -22.85
CA ASN A 145 -11.09 -14.16 -21.79
C ASN A 145 -11.18 -13.32 -20.50
N VAL A 146 -12.14 -13.67 -19.65
CA VAL A 146 -12.22 -13.12 -18.30
C VAL A 146 -12.21 -14.28 -17.32
N ARG A 147 -11.24 -14.28 -16.43
CA ARG A 147 -11.10 -15.27 -15.36
C ARG A 147 -11.59 -14.66 -14.06
N PHE A 148 -12.54 -15.30 -13.41
CA PHE A 148 -13.09 -14.94 -12.11
C PHE A 148 -12.68 -15.99 -11.08
N ARG A 149 -12.25 -15.55 -9.91
CA ARG A 149 -12.07 -16.35 -8.69
C ARG A 149 -12.95 -15.78 -7.60
N LEU A 150 -13.84 -16.58 -7.07
CA LEU A 150 -14.77 -16.18 -6.03
C LEU A 150 -14.42 -16.91 -4.74
N PHE A 151 -13.93 -16.13 -3.78
CA PHE A 151 -13.60 -16.54 -2.41
C PHE A 151 -14.81 -16.29 -1.50
N ASP A 152 -14.74 -16.74 -0.25
CA ASP A 152 -15.78 -16.46 0.76
C ASP A 152 -15.80 -14.99 1.19
N ASP A 153 -14.66 -14.27 1.06
CA ASP A 153 -14.42 -12.88 1.42
C ASP A 153 -14.34 -11.92 0.21
N GLY A 154 -14.62 -12.39 -1.02
CA GLY A 154 -14.63 -11.49 -2.17
C GLY A 154 -14.35 -12.13 -3.53
N LEU A 155 -14.23 -11.26 -4.51
CA LEU A 155 -14.04 -11.56 -5.93
C LEU A 155 -12.69 -11.02 -6.41
N GLY A 156 -11.92 -11.87 -7.12
CA GLY A 156 -10.86 -11.47 -8.02
C GLY A 156 -11.21 -11.76 -9.46
N PHE A 157 -10.94 -10.83 -10.39
CA PHE A 157 -11.05 -11.12 -11.82
C PHE A 157 -9.94 -10.43 -12.61
N ARG A 158 -9.59 -11.05 -13.76
CA ARG A 158 -8.61 -10.47 -14.68
C ARG A 158 -8.94 -10.82 -16.11
N TYR A 159 -8.38 -10.07 -17.04
CA TYR A 159 -8.43 -10.37 -18.45
C TYR A 159 -7.25 -11.22 -18.88
N GLU A 160 -7.50 -12.15 -19.78
CA GLU A 160 -6.49 -12.99 -20.43
C GLU A 160 -6.64 -12.90 -21.94
N PHE A 161 -5.54 -12.54 -22.61
CA PHE A 161 -5.49 -12.45 -24.07
C PHE A 161 -4.69 -13.64 -24.58
N PRO A 162 -5.33 -14.70 -25.08
CA PRO A 162 -4.64 -15.89 -25.60
C PRO A 162 -3.88 -15.55 -26.89
N ASP A 163 -2.99 -16.44 -27.32
CA ASP A 163 -2.33 -16.32 -28.60
C ASP A 163 -3.37 -16.28 -29.73
N ASN A 164 -3.43 -15.14 -30.43
CA ASN A 164 -4.46 -14.87 -31.41
C ASN A 164 -3.94 -13.91 -32.50
N GLN A 165 -3.83 -14.36 -33.74
CA GLN A 165 -3.26 -13.58 -34.85
C GLN A 165 -3.94 -12.23 -35.13
N PRO A 166 -5.24 -12.03 -34.94
CA PRO A 166 -5.86 -10.70 -35.03
C PRO A 166 -5.44 -9.72 -33.93
N LEU A 167 -4.80 -10.21 -32.84
CA LEU A 167 -4.36 -9.40 -31.72
C LEU A 167 -3.00 -9.93 -31.21
N VAL A 168 -1.89 -9.42 -31.72
CA VAL A 168 -0.52 -9.84 -31.34
C VAL A 168 0.13 -8.79 -30.46
N TYR A 169 0.36 -7.61 -31.01
CA TYR A 169 0.85 -6.44 -30.26
C TYR A 169 -0.24 -5.40 -30.21
N PHE A 170 -0.48 -4.87 -29.03
CA PHE A 170 -1.46 -3.82 -28.86
C PHE A 170 -1.09 -2.87 -27.74
N VAL A 171 -1.64 -1.65 -27.80
CA VAL A 171 -1.49 -0.64 -26.75
C VAL A 171 -2.85 -0.42 -26.11
N ILE A 172 -2.89 -0.50 -24.81
CA ILE A 172 -4.11 -0.16 -24.05
C ILE A 172 -4.23 1.37 -24.03
N LYS A 173 -5.33 1.86 -24.59
CA LYS A 173 -5.72 3.25 -24.53
C LYS A 173 -6.53 3.52 -23.27
N GLU A 174 -7.55 2.68 -23.02
CA GLU A 174 -8.35 2.70 -21.80
C GLU A 174 -8.78 1.28 -21.41
N GLU A 175 -8.78 0.98 -20.13
CA GLU A 175 -9.49 -0.16 -19.55
C GLU A 175 -10.88 0.31 -19.13
N LEU A 176 -11.91 -0.34 -19.62
CA LEU A 176 -13.30 0.05 -19.43
C LEU A 176 -14.01 -0.73 -18.32
N THR A 177 -13.25 -1.32 -17.43
CA THR A 177 -13.76 -2.03 -16.25
C THR A 177 -14.54 -1.07 -15.36
N GLU A 178 -15.79 -1.45 -15.06
CA GLU A 178 -16.68 -0.74 -14.16
C GLU A 178 -16.92 -1.52 -12.86
N PHE A 179 -17.22 -0.77 -11.79
CA PHE A 179 -17.76 -1.25 -10.52
C PHE A 179 -18.97 -0.36 -10.19
N ALA A 180 -20.16 -0.78 -10.58
CA ALA A 180 -21.40 -0.05 -10.32
C ALA A 180 -21.89 -0.39 -8.92
N MET A 181 -21.67 0.50 -7.97
CA MET A 181 -22.04 0.25 -6.58
C MET A 181 -23.57 0.30 -6.40
N ALA A 182 -24.06 -0.52 -5.49
CA ALA A 182 -25.52 -0.64 -5.24
C ALA A 182 -26.11 0.59 -4.53
N GLY A 183 -25.28 1.46 -3.96
CA GLY A 183 -25.71 2.65 -3.24
C GLY A 183 -24.67 3.74 -3.16
N ASP A 184 -25.05 4.86 -2.54
CA ASP A 184 -24.16 5.98 -2.22
C ASP A 184 -23.41 5.69 -0.91
N HIS A 185 -22.44 4.77 -0.99
CA HIS A 185 -21.74 4.25 0.18
C HIS A 185 -20.84 5.31 0.82
N TYR A 186 -20.65 5.24 2.13
CA TYR A 186 -19.62 5.98 2.84
C TYR A 186 -18.25 5.43 2.49
N SER A 187 -17.24 6.29 2.30
CA SER A 187 -15.94 5.88 1.77
C SER A 187 -14.77 6.56 2.46
N TRP A 188 -13.63 5.86 2.51
CA TRP A 188 -12.32 6.35 2.93
C TRP A 188 -11.42 6.35 1.71
N TRP A 189 -10.91 7.52 1.33
CA TRP A 189 -10.26 7.72 0.05
C TRP A 189 -9.12 8.73 0.09
N ILE A 190 -8.22 8.62 -0.88
CA ILE A 190 -7.19 9.60 -1.18
C ILE A 190 -7.33 10.07 -2.63
N PRO A 191 -6.88 11.31 -2.97
CA PRO A 191 -6.94 11.85 -4.33
C PRO A 191 -6.31 10.93 -5.37
N GLY A 192 -6.96 10.82 -6.53
CA GLY A 192 -6.43 10.11 -7.68
C GLY A 192 -5.20 10.80 -8.25
N ASP A 193 -4.03 10.19 -8.07
CA ASP A 193 -2.72 10.72 -8.43
C ASP A 193 -1.87 9.65 -9.12
N TYR A 194 -1.00 10.06 -10.05
CA TYR A 194 -0.12 9.15 -10.78
C TYR A 194 1.26 8.96 -10.12
N ASP A 195 1.58 9.76 -9.09
CA ASP A 195 2.93 9.84 -8.55
C ASP A 195 3.04 9.56 -7.05
N THR A 196 2.02 9.88 -6.23
CA THR A 196 2.11 9.71 -4.78
C THR A 196 0.82 9.19 -4.15
N GLN A 197 0.94 8.53 -3.01
CA GLN A 197 -0.14 8.08 -2.11
C GLN A 197 -0.08 8.74 -0.73
N GLU A 198 0.78 9.73 -0.55
CA GLU A 198 1.09 10.32 0.73
C GLU A 198 0.09 11.41 1.13
N TYR A 199 -1.18 11.08 1.08
CA TYR A 199 -2.29 11.93 1.46
C TYR A 199 -2.89 11.50 2.80
N GLN A 200 -3.47 12.44 3.53
CA GLN A 200 -4.45 12.10 4.55
C GLN A 200 -5.71 11.56 3.87
N TYR A 201 -6.39 10.62 4.52
CA TYR A 201 -7.64 10.07 3.98
C TYR A 201 -8.80 11.04 4.16
N GLY A 202 -9.57 11.23 3.08
CA GLY A 202 -10.88 11.85 3.12
C GLY A 202 -11.96 10.84 3.46
N GLU A 203 -13.02 11.32 4.09
CA GLU A 203 -14.17 10.53 4.53
C GLU A 203 -15.45 11.20 4.08
N CYS A 204 -16.20 10.59 3.17
CA CYS A 204 -17.48 11.09 2.69
C CYS A 204 -18.22 10.03 1.87
N ARG A 205 -19.46 10.34 1.47
CA ARG A 205 -20.20 9.50 0.52
C ARG A 205 -19.62 9.61 -0.90
N LEU A 206 -19.84 8.59 -1.72
CA LEU A 206 -19.36 8.57 -3.11
C LEU A 206 -19.80 9.82 -3.89
N SER A 207 -21.03 10.29 -3.67
CA SER A 207 -21.59 11.48 -4.31
C SER A 207 -20.87 12.79 -3.94
N GLU A 208 -20.14 12.82 -2.84
CA GLU A 208 -19.52 14.01 -2.25
C GLU A 208 -18.02 14.14 -2.56
N ILE A 209 -17.34 13.07 -3.03
CA ILE A 209 -15.89 13.02 -3.26
C ILE A 209 -15.38 14.24 -4.05
N SER A 210 -16.05 14.58 -5.15
CA SER A 210 -15.62 15.71 -6.01
C SER A 210 -15.69 17.06 -5.31
N SER A 211 -16.60 17.24 -4.36
CA SER A 211 -16.74 18.50 -3.60
C SER A 211 -15.68 18.61 -2.49
N HIS A 212 -15.24 17.49 -1.91
CA HIS A 212 -14.23 17.43 -0.87
C HIS A 212 -12.80 17.28 -1.39
N PHE A 213 -12.61 17.08 -2.70
CA PHE A 213 -11.30 16.81 -3.30
C PHE A 213 -10.21 17.82 -2.88
N ARG A 214 -10.54 19.11 -2.89
CA ARG A 214 -9.56 20.17 -2.57
C ARG A 214 -9.10 20.17 -1.12
N GLU A 215 -9.92 19.67 -0.22
CA GLU A 215 -9.62 19.59 1.22
C GLU A 215 -8.58 18.47 1.50
N GLN A 216 -8.50 17.46 0.61
CA GLN A 216 -7.58 16.35 0.74
C GLN A 216 -6.23 16.61 0.05
N VAL A 217 -6.12 17.64 -0.77
CA VAL A 217 -4.86 17.98 -1.45
C VAL A 217 -3.88 18.62 -0.47
N CYS A 218 -2.73 18.01 -0.29
CA CYS A 218 -1.59 18.57 0.43
C CYS A 218 -0.36 18.60 -0.50
N GLY A 219 0.66 19.39 -0.15
CA GLY A 219 1.89 19.46 -0.92
C GLY A 219 2.73 18.20 -0.74
N ASN A 220 3.17 17.61 -1.84
CA ASN A 220 4.11 16.48 -1.91
C ASN A 220 5.21 16.78 -2.92
N SER A 221 6.27 15.99 -2.92
CA SER A 221 7.44 16.19 -3.79
C SER A 221 7.13 15.95 -5.27
N SER A 222 6.15 15.11 -5.57
CA SER A 222 5.64 14.84 -6.92
C SER A 222 4.13 14.63 -6.87
N GLN A 223 3.36 15.26 -7.77
CA GLN A 223 1.90 15.16 -7.80
C GLN A 223 1.35 15.35 -9.21
N THR A 224 0.51 14.43 -9.66
CA THR A 224 -0.20 14.54 -10.94
C THR A 224 -1.62 14.00 -10.83
N PHE A 225 -2.57 14.89 -10.52
CA PHE A 225 -3.98 14.55 -10.44
C PHE A 225 -4.59 14.38 -11.83
N PHE A 226 -5.49 13.42 -11.99
CA PHE A 226 -6.19 13.22 -13.25
C PHE A 226 -7.66 13.72 -13.23
N SER A 227 -8.27 13.83 -12.06
CA SER A 227 -9.66 14.29 -11.92
C SER A 227 -9.98 14.67 -10.47
N THR A 228 -10.86 15.62 -10.25
CA THR A 228 -11.44 15.90 -8.92
C THR A 228 -12.41 14.82 -8.45
N SER A 229 -12.79 13.88 -9.30
CA SER A 229 -13.55 12.68 -8.97
C SER A 229 -12.67 11.43 -8.99
N GLY A 230 -11.35 11.59 -9.11
CA GLY A 230 -10.38 10.48 -9.09
C GLY A 230 -10.05 10.08 -7.66
N VAL A 231 -10.00 8.77 -7.42
CA VAL A 231 -9.54 8.19 -6.15
C VAL A 231 -8.55 7.06 -6.43
N GLN A 232 -7.62 6.83 -5.50
CA GLN A 232 -6.71 5.70 -5.60
C GLN A 232 -7.32 4.44 -4.99
N THR A 233 -6.83 3.29 -5.40
CA THR A 233 -7.07 2.02 -4.69
C THR A 233 -5.88 1.77 -3.72
N SER A 234 -5.99 1.05 -2.65
CA SER A 234 -7.14 0.31 -2.12
C SER A 234 -8.22 1.28 -1.63
N PHE A 235 -9.42 1.15 -2.17
CA PHE A 235 -10.53 2.06 -1.92
C PHE A 235 -11.57 1.41 -1.01
N GLN A 236 -11.71 1.92 0.22
CA GLN A 236 -12.57 1.35 1.25
C GLN A 236 -13.93 2.03 1.28
N MET A 237 -14.99 1.22 1.41
CA MET A 237 -16.38 1.68 1.54
C MET A 237 -17.12 0.90 2.61
N LYS A 238 -18.20 1.51 3.13
CA LYS A 238 -19.17 0.86 4.02
C LYS A 238 -20.59 1.18 3.55
N THR A 239 -21.44 0.17 3.42
CA THR A 239 -22.86 0.36 3.09
C THR A 239 -23.67 0.77 4.31
N ASP A 240 -24.86 1.34 4.10
CA ASP A 240 -25.75 1.69 5.21
C ASP A 240 -26.26 0.45 5.97
N GLU A 241 -26.23 -0.73 5.34
CA GLU A 241 -26.57 -2.03 5.92
C GLU A 241 -25.41 -2.67 6.69
N GLY A 242 -24.22 -2.05 6.67
CA GLY A 242 -23.05 -2.48 7.44
C GLY A 242 -22.10 -3.43 6.70
N LEU A 243 -22.21 -3.62 5.38
CA LEU A 243 -21.20 -4.34 4.61
C LEU A 243 -19.97 -3.46 4.39
N TYR A 244 -18.79 -4.03 4.59
CA TYR A 244 -17.51 -3.43 4.25
C TYR A 244 -17.10 -3.93 2.86
N ILE A 245 -16.78 -2.99 1.96
CA ILE A 245 -16.42 -3.28 0.58
C ILE A 245 -15.08 -2.60 0.29
N ASN A 246 -14.13 -3.34 -0.27
CA ASN A 246 -12.86 -2.77 -0.70
C ASN A 246 -12.59 -3.11 -2.16
N ILE A 247 -12.24 -2.10 -2.96
CA ILE A 247 -11.81 -2.27 -4.35
C ILE A 247 -10.31 -2.02 -4.43
N HIS A 248 -9.60 -3.03 -4.96
CA HIS A 248 -8.16 -2.98 -5.12
C HIS A 248 -7.71 -3.77 -6.37
N GLU A 249 -6.42 -4.00 -6.50
CA GLU A 249 -5.80 -4.86 -7.50
C GLU A 249 -4.78 -5.80 -6.86
N ALA A 250 -4.52 -6.95 -7.49
CA ALA A 250 -3.54 -7.91 -7.03
C ALA A 250 -2.61 -8.35 -8.18
N ALA A 251 -1.39 -8.74 -7.84
CA ALA A 251 -0.37 -9.19 -8.78
C ALA A 251 -0.10 -8.18 -9.92
N LEU A 252 0.20 -6.94 -9.56
CA LEU A 252 0.53 -5.87 -10.50
C LEU A 252 1.91 -6.13 -11.14
N VAL A 253 1.90 -6.73 -12.32
CA VAL A 253 3.09 -7.11 -13.08
C VAL A 253 2.91 -6.69 -14.53
N ASN A 254 3.89 -5.98 -15.09
CA ASN A 254 3.94 -5.52 -16.48
C ASN A 254 2.65 -4.82 -16.95
N TYR A 255 2.10 -3.99 -16.08
CA TYR A 255 0.85 -3.28 -16.29
C TYR A 255 0.85 -1.97 -15.47
N PRO A 256 0.16 -0.91 -15.90
CA PRO A 256 0.05 0.30 -15.09
C PRO A 256 -0.93 0.11 -13.92
N CYS A 257 -0.69 0.85 -12.85
CA CYS A 257 -1.52 0.84 -11.66
C CYS A 257 -2.93 1.37 -11.95
N MET A 258 -3.94 0.77 -11.30
CA MET A 258 -5.34 1.18 -11.40
C MET A 258 -5.71 2.16 -10.28
N SER A 259 -6.21 3.33 -10.66
CA SER A 259 -7.05 4.21 -9.85
C SER A 259 -8.50 4.11 -10.30
N LEU A 260 -9.42 4.85 -9.69
CA LEU A 260 -10.84 4.83 -10.02
C LEU A 260 -11.33 6.25 -10.32
N LEU A 261 -12.20 6.38 -11.33
CA LEU A 261 -12.97 7.57 -11.58
C LEU A 261 -14.38 7.36 -11.07
N VAL A 262 -14.82 8.19 -10.13
CA VAL A 262 -16.12 8.08 -9.47
C VAL A 262 -17.15 8.95 -10.15
N ASP A 263 -18.26 8.36 -10.62
CA ASP A 263 -19.47 9.10 -10.97
C ASP A 263 -20.39 9.19 -9.75
N GLY A 264 -20.34 10.31 -9.04
CA GLY A 264 -21.12 10.52 -7.82
C GLY A 264 -22.65 10.56 -8.03
N LYS A 265 -23.15 10.60 -9.28
CA LYS A 265 -24.60 10.58 -9.56
C LYS A 265 -25.14 9.16 -9.75
N THR A 266 -24.33 8.30 -10.34
CA THR A 266 -24.72 6.92 -10.67
C THR A 266 -24.03 5.90 -9.77
N HIS A 267 -23.12 6.34 -8.91
CA HIS A 267 -22.27 5.52 -8.03
C HIS A 267 -21.49 4.44 -8.80
N ARG A 268 -21.15 4.76 -10.06
CA ARG A 268 -20.28 3.95 -10.90
C ARG A 268 -18.84 4.37 -10.72
N LEU A 269 -18.00 3.39 -10.43
CA LEU A 269 -16.56 3.55 -10.41
C LEU A 269 -16.01 2.93 -11.71
N ARG A 270 -15.12 3.64 -12.38
CA ARG A 270 -14.47 3.15 -13.60
C ARG A 270 -12.97 3.09 -13.39
N ALA A 271 -12.35 2.00 -13.81
CA ALA A 271 -10.90 1.87 -13.82
C ALA A 271 -10.25 3.04 -14.58
N TRP A 272 -9.21 3.59 -13.98
CA TRP A 272 -8.42 4.66 -14.54
C TRP A 272 -6.94 4.35 -14.38
N LEU A 273 -6.30 3.95 -15.47
CA LEU A 273 -4.91 3.52 -15.46
C LEU A 273 -3.95 4.69 -15.56
N THR A 274 -2.79 4.59 -14.91
CA THR A 274 -1.71 5.57 -15.03
C THR A 274 -1.13 5.53 -16.45
N PRO A 275 -1.04 6.66 -17.17
CA PRO A 275 -0.50 6.71 -18.51
C PRO A 275 1.05 6.74 -18.52
N ASP A 276 1.61 6.55 -19.72
CA ASP A 276 2.98 6.94 -20.04
C ASP A 276 3.06 8.41 -20.51
N ALA A 277 4.25 8.86 -20.90
CA ALA A 277 4.51 10.20 -21.42
C ALA A 277 3.70 10.58 -22.67
N GLN A 278 3.12 9.63 -23.38
CA GLN A 278 2.30 9.84 -24.59
C GLN A 278 0.78 9.72 -24.29
N GLY A 279 0.42 9.41 -23.06
CA GLY A 279 -0.95 9.18 -22.63
C GLY A 279 -1.47 7.77 -22.86
N TRP A 280 -0.60 6.81 -23.22
CA TRP A 280 -0.98 5.40 -23.36
C TRP A 280 -0.84 4.67 -22.05
N LYS A 281 -1.69 3.64 -21.84
CA LYS A 281 -1.79 2.97 -20.54
C LYS A 281 -0.90 1.73 -20.42
N GLY A 282 -0.73 0.97 -21.49
CA GLY A 282 0.11 -0.22 -21.44
C GLY A 282 0.41 -0.80 -22.80
N TYR A 283 1.58 -1.40 -22.94
CA TYR A 283 2.08 -2.06 -24.13
C TYR A 283 2.08 -3.56 -23.89
N MET A 284 1.28 -4.28 -24.66
CA MET A 284 1.00 -5.69 -24.44
C MET A 284 1.34 -6.55 -25.66
N GLN A 285 1.70 -7.79 -25.41
CA GLN A 285 1.90 -8.82 -26.42
C GLN A 285 1.22 -10.11 -26.01
N THR A 286 0.42 -10.69 -26.89
CA THR A 286 -0.23 -11.98 -26.63
C THR A 286 0.76 -13.15 -26.73
N PRO A 287 0.61 -14.22 -25.92
CA PRO A 287 -0.37 -14.35 -24.85
C PRO A 287 -0.01 -13.48 -23.63
N CYS A 288 -0.99 -12.83 -23.02
CA CYS A 288 -0.77 -12.00 -21.84
C CYS A 288 -2.00 -11.96 -20.92
N LYS A 289 -1.78 -11.48 -19.71
CA LYS A 289 -2.83 -11.31 -18.70
C LYS A 289 -2.67 -9.94 -18.03
N THR A 290 -3.78 -9.36 -17.54
CA THR A 290 -3.74 -8.18 -16.68
C THR A 290 -3.53 -8.57 -15.21
N PRO A 291 -3.21 -7.63 -14.31
CA PRO A 291 -3.40 -7.83 -12.88
C PRO A 291 -4.85 -8.20 -12.55
N TRP A 292 -5.06 -8.73 -11.36
CA TRP A 292 -6.40 -8.98 -10.85
C TRP A 292 -7.05 -7.68 -10.40
N ARG A 293 -8.35 -7.51 -10.68
CA ARG A 293 -9.21 -6.52 -10.06
C ARG A 293 -9.93 -7.21 -8.92
N THR A 294 -9.96 -6.60 -7.73
CA THR A 294 -10.52 -7.22 -6.53
C THR A 294 -11.70 -6.44 -5.99
N VAL A 295 -12.68 -7.16 -5.47
CA VAL A 295 -13.81 -6.63 -4.69
C VAL A 295 -13.92 -7.50 -3.45
N GLN A 296 -13.37 -7.04 -2.32
CA GLN A 296 -13.56 -7.69 -1.02
C GLN A 296 -14.91 -7.30 -0.45
N VAL A 297 -15.57 -8.23 0.24
CA VAL A 297 -16.89 -8.04 0.85
C VAL A 297 -16.92 -8.74 2.19
N ALA A 298 -17.04 -7.96 3.27
CA ALA A 298 -17.08 -8.47 4.64
C ALA A 298 -18.32 -7.96 5.38
N THR A 299 -18.73 -8.68 6.43
CA THR A 299 -19.86 -8.31 7.28
C THR A 299 -19.43 -7.58 8.55
N SER A 300 -18.13 -7.55 8.82
CA SER A 300 -17.54 -6.77 9.91
C SER A 300 -16.17 -6.22 9.49
N ALA A 301 -15.69 -5.24 10.23
CA ALA A 301 -14.38 -4.66 10.05
C ALA A 301 -13.25 -5.69 10.27
N GLU A 302 -13.43 -6.57 11.27
CA GLU A 302 -12.47 -7.61 11.62
C GLU A 302 -12.34 -8.65 10.50
N GLU A 303 -13.46 -9.06 9.87
CA GLU A 303 -13.46 -9.94 8.70
C GLU A 303 -12.73 -9.28 7.53
N GLN A 304 -12.94 -7.97 7.32
CA GLN A 304 -12.23 -7.21 6.27
C GLN A 304 -10.71 -7.21 6.48
N LEU A 305 -10.26 -6.94 7.71
CA LEU A 305 -8.84 -6.93 8.07
C LEU A 305 -8.20 -8.33 8.02
N ALA A 306 -8.97 -9.37 8.30
CA ALA A 306 -8.51 -10.76 8.26
C ALA A 306 -8.42 -11.33 6.83
N SER A 307 -8.94 -10.63 5.82
CA SER A 307 -8.92 -11.11 4.43
C SER A 307 -7.48 -11.32 3.92
N ARG A 308 -7.27 -12.41 3.20
CA ARG A 308 -6.01 -12.72 2.52
C ARG A 308 -6.20 -12.85 0.99
N LEU A 309 -7.31 -12.33 0.48
CA LEU A 309 -7.69 -12.40 -0.93
C LEU A 309 -6.60 -11.86 -1.85
N VAL A 310 -6.03 -10.68 -1.54
CA VAL A 310 -5.00 -10.04 -2.36
C VAL A 310 -3.74 -10.90 -2.42
N LEU A 311 -3.30 -11.49 -1.29
CA LEU A 311 -2.18 -12.42 -1.27
C LEU A 311 -2.49 -13.69 -2.07
N ASN A 312 -3.69 -14.27 -1.90
CA ASN A 312 -4.11 -15.50 -2.54
C ASN A 312 -4.23 -15.41 -4.07
N LEU A 313 -4.41 -14.21 -4.62
CA LEU A 313 -4.43 -13.96 -6.06
C LEU A 313 -3.04 -13.83 -6.70
N ASN A 314 -1.97 -13.76 -5.89
CA ASN A 314 -0.60 -13.78 -6.38
C ASN A 314 -0.10 -15.20 -6.61
N ASP A 315 0.86 -15.34 -7.52
CA ASP A 315 1.52 -16.61 -7.79
C ASP A 315 2.35 -17.06 -6.56
N PRO A 316 2.59 -18.36 -6.35
CA PRO A 316 3.47 -18.86 -5.31
C PRO A 316 4.86 -18.24 -5.34
N CYS A 317 5.65 -18.42 -4.27
CA CYS A 317 7.03 -17.94 -4.17
C CYS A 317 7.86 -18.38 -5.39
N ALA A 318 8.49 -17.40 -6.04
CA ALA A 318 9.32 -17.60 -7.23
C ALA A 318 10.82 -17.79 -6.91
N LEU A 319 11.22 -17.72 -5.64
CA LEU A 319 12.59 -17.88 -5.20
C LEU A 319 12.86 -19.33 -4.79
N ASP A 320 13.95 -19.91 -5.31
CA ASP A 320 14.36 -21.28 -5.01
C ASP A 320 14.88 -21.44 -3.54
N ASP A 321 15.51 -20.39 -2.99
CA ASP A 321 16.00 -20.33 -1.63
C ASP A 321 15.51 -19.04 -0.95
N VAL A 322 14.86 -19.20 0.17
CA VAL A 322 14.34 -18.10 1.01
C VAL A 322 14.97 -18.11 2.42
N SER A 323 15.95 -18.95 2.68
CA SER A 323 16.57 -19.12 4.01
C SER A 323 17.31 -17.87 4.51
N TRP A 324 17.68 -16.99 3.61
CA TRP A 324 18.35 -15.72 3.88
C TRP A 324 17.37 -14.57 4.19
N ILE A 325 16.06 -14.77 3.94
CA ILE A 325 15.03 -13.77 4.21
C ILE A 325 14.53 -13.94 5.65
N HIS A 326 14.57 -12.87 6.42
CA HIS A 326 14.17 -12.89 7.82
C HIS A 326 13.59 -11.54 8.27
N PRO A 327 12.61 -11.54 9.15
CA PRO A 327 12.12 -10.32 9.78
C PRO A 327 13.20 -9.60 10.58
N VAL A 328 13.14 -8.26 10.61
CA VAL A 328 14.16 -7.38 11.19
C VAL A 328 13.52 -6.31 12.06
N LYS A 329 14.04 -6.15 13.28
CA LYS A 329 13.75 -5.00 14.13
C LYS A 329 14.98 -4.07 14.14
N TYR A 330 14.80 -2.80 13.73
CA TYR A 330 15.93 -1.92 13.48
C TYR A 330 15.73 -0.50 14.04
N MET A 331 16.81 0.22 14.17
CA MET A 331 16.85 1.67 14.41
C MET A 331 17.42 2.39 13.20
N GLY A 332 17.30 3.72 13.10
CA GLY A 332 17.84 4.44 11.97
C GLY A 332 18.35 5.84 12.29
N VAL A 333 19.50 6.18 11.70
CA VAL A 333 19.94 7.55 11.53
C VAL A 333 19.07 8.15 10.44
N TRP A 334 17.93 8.72 10.83
CA TRP A 334 16.84 9.14 9.94
C TRP A 334 16.01 10.29 10.53
N TRP A 335 15.35 10.07 11.70
CA TRP A 335 14.36 11.01 12.25
C TRP A 335 14.91 12.41 12.51
N GLU A 336 16.15 12.52 12.97
CA GLU A 336 16.76 13.82 13.22
C GLU A 336 16.96 14.66 11.95
N MET A 337 17.09 14.01 10.79
CA MET A 337 17.16 14.68 9.50
C MET A 337 15.77 15.08 9.00
N ILE A 338 14.79 14.19 9.10
CA ILE A 338 13.38 14.45 8.78
C ILE A 338 12.85 15.63 9.60
N ALA A 339 13.12 15.66 10.89
CA ALA A 339 12.69 16.73 11.78
C ALA A 339 13.47 18.05 11.57
N GLY A 340 14.55 18.03 10.79
CA GLY A 340 15.35 19.22 10.46
C GLY A 340 16.46 19.56 11.46
N LYS A 341 16.75 18.66 12.42
CA LYS A 341 17.88 18.84 13.36
C LYS A 341 19.22 18.48 12.73
N GLY A 342 19.25 17.44 11.91
CA GLY A 342 20.40 16.96 11.16
C GLY A 342 20.35 17.30 9.66
N SER A 343 21.32 16.81 8.93
CA SER A 343 21.41 16.93 7.47
C SER A 343 21.82 15.61 6.84
N TRP A 344 21.21 15.26 5.70
CA TRP A 344 21.72 14.19 4.82
C TRP A 344 23.01 14.61 4.10
N ALA A 345 23.15 15.93 3.81
CA ALA A 345 24.29 16.46 3.10
C ALA A 345 25.47 16.74 4.03
N TYR A 346 26.68 16.48 3.54
CA TYR A 346 27.93 16.77 4.22
C TYR A 346 28.29 18.26 4.17
N THR A 347 27.94 18.96 3.08
CA THR A 347 28.27 20.38 2.86
C THR A 347 27.01 21.22 2.65
N ASP A 348 27.15 22.57 2.72
CA ASP A 348 26.10 23.52 2.34
C ASP A 348 26.30 24.08 0.92
N VAL A 349 27.05 23.39 0.06
CA VAL A 349 27.24 23.79 -1.35
C VAL A 349 25.88 23.62 -2.07
N PRO A 350 25.40 24.66 -2.77
CA PRO A 350 24.03 24.65 -3.30
C PRO A 350 23.81 23.74 -4.50
N SER A 351 24.88 23.25 -5.11
CA SER A 351 24.83 22.27 -6.22
C SER A 351 26.15 21.56 -6.40
N VAL A 352 26.09 20.25 -6.61
CA VAL A 352 27.26 19.42 -6.87
C VAL A 352 27.10 18.64 -8.19
N LYS A 353 28.26 18.37 -8.84
CA LYS A 353 28.37 17.43 -9.95
C LYS A 353 29.33 16.33 -9.52
N LEU A 354 28.83 15.12 -9.33
CA LEU A 354 29.59 14.00 -8.73
C LEU A 354 30.87 13.67 -9.48
N ASP A 355 30.89 13.82 -10.80
CA ASP A 355 32.03 13.53 -11.66
C ASP A 355 33.20 14.54 -11.56
N SER A 356 32.97 15.68 -10.90
CA SER A 356 33.96 16.78 -10.83
C SER A 356 34.08 17.45 -9.45
N PHE A 357 33.18 17.15 -8.51
CA PHE A 357 33.26 17.75 -7.18
C PHE A 357 34.20 16.96 -6.24
N ASP A 358 35.18 17.66 -5.68
CA ASP A 358 36.20 17.08 -4.80
C ASP A 358 35.79 17.19 -3.32
N TYR A 359 35.12 16.17 -2.80
CA TYR A 359 34.70 16.11 -1.41
C TYR A 359 35.85 16.14 -0.40
N THR A 360 37.09 15.80 -0.79
CA THR A 360 38.26 15.88 0.13
C THR A 360 38.66 17.32 0.47
N LYS A 361 38.20 18.28 -0.34
CA LYS A 361 38.38 19.72 -0.13
C LYS A 361 37.13 20.44 0.32
N ALA A 362 36.02 19.73 0.42
CA ALA A 362 34.76 20.32 0.84
C ALA A 362 34.80 20.72 2.34
N VAL A 363 34.06 21.77 2.66
CA VAL A 363 33.93 22.22 4.04
C VAL A 363 32.67 21.54 4.64
N PRO A 364 32.82 20.74 5.71
CA PRO A 364 31.64 20.10 6.33
C PRO A 364 30.73 21.17 6.95
N ASN A 365 29.42 20.95 6.84
CA ASN A 365 28.42 21.86 7.42
C ASN A 365 28.23 21.69 8.94
N GLY A 366 28.84 20.66 9.55
CA GLY A 366 28.74 20.34 10.97
C GLY A 366 27.39 19.81 11.44
N ARG A 367 26.48 19.49 10.51
CA ARG A 367 25.12 18.96 10.78
C ARG A 367 24.88 17.59 10.17
N HIS A 368 25.84 17.07 9.40
CA HIS A 368 25.72 15.76 8.75
C HIS A 368 25.54 14.65 9.78
N SER A 369 24.39 13.96 9.75
CA SER A 369 24.04 12.95 10.75
C SER A 369 24.69 11.59 10.48
N ALA A 370 24.93 11.22 9.22
CA ALA A 370 25.56 9.95 8.87
C ALA A 370 27.10 9.96 9.08
N ASN A 371 27.57 10.52 10.19
CA ASN A 371 29.00 10.56 10.53
C ASN A 371 29.39 9.40 11.47
N ASN A 372 30.70 9.12 11.55
CA ASN A 372 31.25 8.00 12.32
C ASN A 372 30.82 7.97 13.80
N GLU A 373 30.75 9.12 14.45
CA GLU A 373 30.40 9.22 15.87
C GLU A 373 28.91 8.92 16.09
N ARG A 374 28.06 9.56 15.29
CA ARG A 374 26.61 9.42 15.42
C ARG A 374 26.15 7.99 15.09
N VAL A 375 26.67 7.42 14.03
CA VAL A 375 26.35 6.03 13.63
C VAL A 375 26.78 5.04 14.72
N ARG A 376 27.96 5.22 15.35
CA ARG A 376 28.38 4.38 16.48
C ARG A 376 27.42 4.49 17.66
N THR A 377 26.90 5.67 17.97
CA THR A 377 25.89 5.88 19.03
C THR A 377 24.65 5.03 18.78
N TYR A 378 24.14 4.97 17.52
CA TYR A 378 23.00 4.13 17.17
C TYR A 378 23.33 2.64 17.21
N ILE A 379 24.52 2.23 16.74
CA ILE A 379 24.98 0.84 16.82
C ILE A 379 25.04 0.37 18.27
N ASP A 380 25.63 1.17 19.17
CA ASP A 380 25.74 0.83 20.60
C ASP A 380 24.35 0.71 21.24
N PHE A 381 23.48 1.69 21.02
CA PHE A 381 22.14 1.65 21.57
C PHE A 381 21.31 0.48 21.03
N ALA A 382 21.37 0.20 19.73
CA ALA A 382 20.71 -0.95 19.12
C ALA A 382 21.20 -2.27 19.71
N ALA A 383 22.53 -2.46 19.83
CA ALA A 383 23.13 -3.65 20.40
C ALA A 383 22.75 -3.87 21.88
N ASP A 384 22.81 -2.81 22.68
CA ASP A 384 22.49 -2.86 24.10
C ASP A 384 21.00 -3.14 24.37
N ASN A 385 20.13 -2.89 23.38
CA ASN A 385 18.69 -3.08 23.48
C ASN A 385 18.13 -4.25 22.62
N GLY A 386 19.00 -5.09 22.03
CA GLY A 386 18.57 -6.33 21.35
C GLY A 386 17.93 -6.12 19.99
N PHE A 387 18.28 -5.05 19.28
CA PHE A 387 17.90 -4.83 17.90
C PHE A 387 18.80 -5.60 16.93
N ASP A 388 18.33 -5.87 15.72
CA ASP A 388 19.04 -6.65 14.71
C ASP A 388 19.94 -5.78 13.82
N ALA A 389 19.51 -4.53 13.56
CA ALA A 389 20.14 -3.68 12.56
C ALA A 389 20.01 -2.17 12.83
N VAL A 390 20.82 -1.40 12.09
CA VAL A 390 20.75 0.07 12.03
C VAL A 390 20.75 0.52 10.57
N LEU A 391 19.72 1.27 10.18
CA LEU A 391 19.65 2.00 8.91
C LEU A 391 20.51 3.28 9.01
N VAL A 392 21.23 3.62 7.94
CA VAL A 392 21.96 4.90 7.87
C VAL A 392 21.61 5.59 6.56
N GLU A 393 20.78 6.63 6.62
CA GLU A 393 20.53 7.51 5.48
C GLU A 393 21.59 8.62 5.39
N GLY A 394 21.84 9.12 4.19
CA GLY A 394 22.82 10.17 3.95
C GLY A 394 24.28 9.71 3.98
N TRP A 395 24.56 8.40 3.91
CA TRP A 395 25.90 7.85 4.04
C TRP A 395 26.80 8.15 2.82
N ASN A 396 26.22 8.23 1.63
CA ASN A 396 26.91 8.39 0.33
C ASN A 396 26.85 9.83 -0.18
N ILE A 397 27.74 10.17 -1.10
CA ILE A 397 27.84 11.50 -1.72
C ILE A 397 26.63 11.82 -2.63
N GLY A 398 26.26 13.12 -2.72
CA GLY A 398 25.25 13.64 -3.66
C GLY A 398 24.04 14.31 -3.04
N TRP A 399 23.93 14.40 -1.72
CA TRP A 399 22.74 14.91 -1.02
C TRP A 399 22.60 16.43 -0.98
N GLU A 400 23.57 17.19 -1.47
CA GLU A 400 23.58 18.64 -1.36
C GLU A 400 22.39 19.31 -2.06
N ASP A 401 21.99 18.80 -3.23
CA ASP A 401 20.89 19.32 -4.03
C ASP A 401 20.07 18.21 -4.67
N TRP A 402 19.86 17.11 -3.96
CA TRP A 402 19.22 15.88 -4.46
C TRP A 402 17.72 16.04 -4.74
N ALA A 403 16.99 16.70 -3.85
CA ALA A 403 15.53 16.74 -3.92
C ALA A 403 15.06 17.52 -5.17
N ASN A 404 14.28 16.87 -6.04
CA ASN A 404 13.77 17.43 -7.29
C ASN A 404 14.82 18.07 -8.21
N CYS A 405 16.06 17.59 -8.13
CA CYS A 405 17.21 18.17 -8.83
C CYS A 405 17.16 18.04 -10.35
N SER A 406 16.34 17.14 -10.89
CA SER A 406 16.25 16.80 -12.34
C SER A 406 17.59 16.35 -12.96
N LYS A 407 18.50 15.85 -12.16
CA LYS A 407 19.78 15.31 -12.61
C LYS A 407 19.64 13.83 -12.96
N ASP A 408 20.21 13.40 -14.10
CA ASP A 408 20.34 11.97 -14.40
C ASP A 408 21.36 11.32 -13.44
N TYR A 409 22.55 11.90 -13.26
CA TYR A 409 23.59 11.40 -12.35
C TYR A 409 23.59 12.17 -11.02
N VAL A 410 22.82 11.68 -10.05
CA VAL A 410 22.63 12.30 -8.72
C VAL A 410 23.40 11.55 -7.63
N PHE A 411 23.37 10.20 -7.64
CA PHE A 411 24.08 9.33 -6.71
C PHE A 411 24.86 8.26 -7.44
N ASP A 412 25.96 7.79 -6.88
CA ASP A 412 26.74 6.65 -7.38
C ASP A 412 26.56 5.36 -6.60
N PHE A 413 25.92 5.44 -5.43
CA PHE A 413 25.55 4.32 -4.53
C PHE A 413 26.75 3.50 -4.01
N VAL A 414 27.99 3.98 -4.15
CA VAL A 414 29.17 3.26 -3.72
C VAL A 414 30.20 4.12 -2.97
N THR A 415 30.15 5.45 -3.12
CA THR A 415 31.12 6.36 -2.53
C THR A 415 30.58 7.00 -1.25
N PRO A 416 31.14 6.68 -0.07
CA PRO A 416 30.73 7.32 1.18
C PRO A 416 31.20 8.76 1.28
N TYR A 417 30.56 9.58 2.12
CA TYR A 417 31.07 10.87 2.53
C TYR A 417 32.39 10.75 3.31
N PRO A 418 33.24 11.79 3.37
CA PRO A 418 34.55 11.74 4.04
C PRO A 418 34.51 11.39 5.53
N ASP A 419 33.38 11.65 6.21
CA ASP A 419 33.19 11.40 7.65
C ASP A 419 32.41 10.10 7.92
N PHE A 420 32.13 9.27 6.88
CA PHE A 420 31.54 7.96 6.98
C PHE A 420 32.54 6.86 6.56
N ASP A 421 33.23 6.31 7.53
CA ASP A 421 34.18 5.20 7.30
C ASP A 421 33.42 3.87 7.25
N ILE A 422 33.03 3.45 6.03
CA ILE A 422 32.23 2.24 5.82
C ILE A 422 32.95 0.96 6.33
N ASP A 423 34.28 0.86 6.17
CA ASP A 423 35.07 -0.30 6.65
C ASP A 423 35.05 -0.38 8.19
N ALA A 424 35.34 0.74 8.84
CA ALA A 424 35.39 0.80 10.31
C ALA A 424 34.00 0.64 10.93
N LEU A 425 32.95 1.25 10.36
CA LEU A 425 31.60 1.18 10.89
C LEU A 425 30.99 -0.22 10.74
N ASN A 426 31.15 -0.88 9.58
CA ASN A 426 30.67 -2.27 9.42
C ASN A 426 31.40 -3.24 10.32
N SER A 427 32.73 -3.13 10.41
CA SER A 427 33.50 -3.98 11.34
C SER A 427 33.06 -3.79 12.79
N TYR A 428 32.78 -2.54 13.18
CA TYR A 428 32.28 -2.23 14.51
C TYR A 428 30.87 -2.79 14.75
N ALA A 429 29.94 -2.55 13.84
CA ALA A 429 28.56 -3.07 13.93
C ALA A 429 28.54 -4.60 14.07
N HIS A 430 29.29 -5.32 13.22
CA HIS A 430 29.39 -6.77 13.29
C HIS A 430 30.01 -7.25 14.64
N SER A 431 30.99 -6.53 15.17
CA SER A 431 31.58 -6.85 16.49
C SER A 431 30.56 -6.70 17.64
N ARG A 432 29.53 -5.87 17.43
CA ARG A 432 28.41 -5.67 18.37
C ARG A 432 27.20 -6.59 18.06
N GLY A 433 27.26 -7.45 17.03
CA GLY A 433 26.16 -8.28 16.60
C GLY A 433 25.08 -7.56 15.81
N ILE A 434 25.36 -6.33 15.34
CA ILE A 434 24.46 -5.48 14.56
C ILE A 434 24.83 -5.53 13.07
N ARG A 435 23.83 -5.58 12.19
CA ARG A 435 23.98 -5.35 10.75
C ARG A 435 23.61 -3.91 10.40
N LEU A 436 24.19 -3.38 9.35
CA LEU A 436 23.75 -2.10 8.80
C LEU A 436 22.76 -2.36 7.66
N ILE A 437 21.69 -1.56 7.57
CA ILE A 437 20.77 -1.52 6.43
C ILE A 437 21.23 -0.41 5.50
N MET A 438 21.36 -0.76 4.22
CA MET A 438 21.76 0.18 3.18
C MET A 438 20.60 1.13 2.82
N HIS A 439 20.95 2.38 2.46
CA HIS A 439 19.99 3.33 1.89
C HIS A 439 20.40 3.71 0.46
N HIS A 440 19.48 3.54 -0.48
CA HIS A 440 19.61 3.94 -1.87
C HIS A 440 18.49 4.93 -2.24
N GLU A 441 18.68 6.21 -1.92
CA GLU A 441 17.84 7.26 -2.51
C GLU A 441 18.20 7.45 -3.96
N THR A 442 17.21 7.47 -4.85
CA THR A 442 17.43 7.61 -6.30
C THR A 442 17.14 9.01 -6.82
N SER A 443 16.48 9.88 -6.03
CA SER A 443 15.91 11.16 -6.50
C SER A 443 15.09 10.98 -7.79
N SER A 444 14.39 9.84 -7.86
CA SER A 444 13.61 9.38 -9.03
C SER A 444 14.41 9.25 -10.35
N SER A 445 15.75 9.27 -10.29
CA SER A 445 16.62 9.01 -11.45
C SER A 445 16.82 7.50 -11.67
N VAL A 446 15.80 6.87 -12.23
CA VAL A 446 15.70 5.42 -12.38
C VAL A 446 16.81 4.84 -13.25
N ARG A 447 17.10 5.47 -14.40
CA ARG A 447 18.20 5.03 -15.28
C ARG A 447 19.57 5.10 -14.59
N ASN A 448 19.78 6.08 -13.73
CA ASN A 448 20.98 6.18 -12.93
C ASN A 448 21.07 5.02 -11.93
N TYR A 449 19.98 4.72 -11.24
CA TYR A 449 19.96 3.60 -10.31
C TYR A 449 20.23 2.26 -11.00
N GLU A 450 19.55 1.97 -12.11
CA GLU A 450 19.77 0.72 -12.87
C GLU A 450 21.22 0.57 -13.38
N ARG A 451 21.87 1.66 -13.80
CA ARG A 451 23.28 1.63 -14.23
C ARG A 451 24.26 1.28 -13.11
N HIS A 452 23.93 1.63 -11.87
CA HIS A 452 24.83 1.46 -10.73
C HIS A 452 24.41 0.29 -9.83
N MET A 453 23.27 -0.33 -10.06
CA MET A 453 22.65 -1.34 -9.20
C MET A 453 23.57 -2.53 -8.92
N GLU A 454 24.24 -3.06 -9.94
CA GLU A 454 25.20 -4.17 -9.80
C GLU A 454 26.39 -3.78 -8.89
N ALA A 455 26.94 -2.60 -9.08
CA ALA A 455 28.04 -2.11 -8.25
C ALA A 455 27.60 -1.86 -6.80
N ALA A 456 26.39 -1.32 -6.64
CA ALA A 456 25.78 -1.06 -5.34
C ALA A 456 25.52 -2.35 -4.56
N TYR A 457 24.90 -3.36 -5.19
CA TYR A 457 24.64 -4.66 -4.54
C TYR A 457 25.93 -5.46 -4.30
N SER A 458 26.92 -5.35 -5.18
CA SER A 458 28.25 -5.93 -4.94
C SER A 458 28.95 -5.29 -3.73
N LEU A 459 28.81 -3.96 -3.54
CA LEU A 459 29.29 -3.28 -2.35
C LEU A 459 28.58 -3.78 -1.09
N MET A 460 27.27 -3.93 -1.15
CA MET A 460 26.47 -4.48 -0.04
C MET A 460 26.94 -5.87 0.36
N ASN A 461 27.12 -6.77 -0.60
CA ASN A 461 27.62 -8.12 -0.36
C ASN A 461 29.04 -8.13 0.25
N LYS A 462 29.91 -7.24 -0.22
CA LYS A 462 31.26 -7.07 0.33
C LYS A 462 31.25 -6.77 1.83
N TYR A 463 30.29 -5.96 2.28
CA TYR A 463 30.19 -5.51 3.67
C TYR A 463 29.13 -6.28 4.50
N GLY A 464 28.44 -7.26 3.90
CA GLY A 464 27.45 -8.09 4.59
C GLY A 464 26.14 -7.38 4.90
N TYR A 465 25.76 -6.38 4.10
CA TYR A 465 24.40 -5.83 4.13
C TYR A 465 23.43 -6.82 3.47
N ASP A 466 22.33 -7.11 4.12
CA ASP A 466 21.30 -8.03 3.65
C ASP A 466 19.94 -7.35 3.41
N ALA A 467 19.85 -6.06 3.66
CA ALA A 467 18.65 -5.26 3.40
C ALA A 467 19.00 -3.87 2.84
N VAL A 468 18.13 -3.37 1.97
CA VAL A 468 18.21 -2.02 1.40
C VAL A 468 16.86 -1.30 1.56
N LYS A 469 16.89 -0.05 2.03
CA LYS A 469 15.82 0.92 1.85
C LYS A 469 16.08 1.68 0.55
N SER A 470 15.18 1.61 -0.42
CA SER A 470 15.26 2.38 -1.68
C SER A 470 14.20 3.47 -1.71
N GLY A 471 14.59 4.70 -2.10
CA GLY A 471 13.70 5.86 -2.22
C GLY A 471 13.61 6.39 -3.65
N TYR A 472 12.47 7.01 -3.98
CA TYR A 472 12.19 7.57 -5.31
C TYR A 472 11.53 8.95 -5.18
N VAL A 473 12.15 9.84 -4.39
CA VAL A 473 11.61 11.19 -4.13
C VAL A 473 11.66 12.06 -5.38
N GLY A 474 10.54 12.70 -5.71
CA GLY A 474 10.42 13.65 -6.82
C GLY A 474 9.88 13.06 -8.11
N ASP A 475 9.83 13.89 -9.15
CA ASP A 475 9.32 13.48 -10.47
C ASP A 475 10.27 12.49 -11.16
N ILE A 476 9.73 11.48 -11.80
CA ILE A 476 10.51 10.45 -12.49
C ILE A 476 11.43 11.03 -13.57
N ILE A 477 12.66 10.52 -13.63
CA ILE A 477 13.62 10.76 -14.70
C ILE A 477 13.86 9.44 -15.44
N PRO A 478 13.48 9.34 -16.74
CA PRO A 478 13.17 10.43 -17.69
C PRO A 478 11.82 11.11 -17.46
N ARG A 479 11.77 12.42 -17.69
CA ARG A 479 10.56 13.22 -17.55
C ARG A 479 9.45 12.76 -18.49
N GLY A 480 8.21 12.76 -17.96
CA GLY A 480 7.00 12.32 -18.65
C GLY A 480 6.53 10.93 -18.25
N GLU A 481 7.36 10.13 -17.60
CA GLU A 481 6.92 8.92 -16.90
C GLU A 481 6.39 9.29 -15.52
N TYR A 482 5.51 8.43 -14.99
CA TYR A 482 4.88 8.57 -13.68
C TYR A 482 5.22 7.37 -12.80
N HIS A 483 5.23 7.57 -11.48
CA HIS A 483 5.57 6.53 -10.50
C HIS A 483 4.73 5.24 -10.66
N TYR A 484 3.48 5.36 -11.14
CA TYR A 484 2.56 4.22 -11.24
C TYR A 484 2.29 3.77 -12.67
N GLY A 485 3.05 4.29 -13.65
CA GLY A 485 3.01 3.83 -15.05
C GLY A 485 3.62 2.43 -15.23
N GLN A 486 3.31 1.75 -16.34
CA GLN A 486 3.82 0.41 -16.63
C GLN A 486 5.35 0.33 -16.58
N TRP A 487 6.04 1.36 -17.04
CA TRP A 487 7.51 1.39 -17.06
C TRP A 487 8.10 1.35 -15.65
N MET A 488 7.54 2.14 -14.72
CA MET A 488 7.98 2.17 -13.33
C MET A 488 7.59 0.91 -12.55
N VAL A 489 6.38 0.37 -12.80
CA VAL A 489 5.98 -0.91 -12.21
C VAL A 489 6.98 -2.02 -12.60
N ASN A 490 7.43 -2.03 -13.84
CA ASN A 490 8.47 -2.98 -14.29
C ASN A 490 9.81 -2.72 -13.62
N HIS A 491 10.18 -1.45 -13.42
CA HIS A 491 11.42 -1.10 -12.70
C HIS A 491 11.40 -1.57 -11.24
N TYR A 492 10.29 -1.33 -10.50
CA TYR A 492 10.20 -1.77 -9.10
C TYR A 492 10.34 -3.29 -8.96
N LEU A 493 9.68 -4.04 -9.83
CA LEU A 493 9.84 -5.49 -9.85
C LEU A 493 11.25 -5.93 -10.25
N TYR A 494 11.86 -5.25 -11.22
CA TYR A 494 13.24 -5.49 -11.62
C TYR A 494 14.21 -5.27 -10.44
N ALA A 495 14.08 -4.17 -9.70
CA ALA A 495 14.91 -3.89 -8.54
C ALA A 495 14.79 -4.98 -7.44
N VAL A 496 13.57 -5.47 -7.19
CA VAL A 496 13.31 -6.55 -6.23
C VAL A 496 13.94 -7.87 -6.69
N THR A 497 13.80 -8.22 -7.97
CA THR A 497 14.34 -9.48 -8.52
C THR A 497 15.87 -9.46 -8.66
N GLU A 498 16.47 -8.31 -8.99
CA GLU A 498 17.93 -8.14 -8.98
C GLU A 498 18.48 -8.24 -7.55
N ALA A 499 17.85 -7.57 -6.57
CA ALA A 499 18.23 -7.68 -5.16
C ALA A 499 18.19 -9.13 -4.66
N ALA A 500 17.18 -9.92 -5.08
CA ALA A 500 17.08 -11.34 -4.70
C ALA A 500 18.27 -12.17 -5.18
N LYS A 501 18.84 -11.88 -6.37
CA LYS A 501 20.05 -12.57 -6.87
C LYS A 501 21.28 -12.32 -6.00
N HIS A 502 21.28 -11.21 -5.28
CA HIS A 502 22.33 -10.82 -4.34
C HIS A 502 21.99 -11.17 -2.88
N HIS A 503 20.88 -11.86 -2.62
CA HIS A 503 20.35 -12.16 -1.28
C HIS A 503 20.10 -10.88 -0.46
N ILE A 504 19.46 -9.89 -1.07
CA ILE A 504 19.14 -8.60 -0.44
C ILE A 504 17.63 -8.45 -0.31
N MET A 505 17.17 -8.15 0.89
CA MET A 505 15.79 -7.76 1.19
C MET A 505 15.57 -6.30 0.81
N VAL A 506 14.37 -5.97 0.30
CA VAL A 506 14.03 -4.63 -0.20
C VAL A 506 12.90 -4.03 0.62
N ASN A 507 13.12 -2.81 1.10
CA ASN A 507 12.11 -1.90 1.62
C ASN A 507 11.99 -0.71 0.66
N ALA A 508 10.89 -0.63 -0.11
CA ALA A 508 10.72 0.34 -1.19
C ALA A 508 9.84 1.51 -0.73
N HIS A 509 10.40 2.73 -0.72
CA HIS A 509 9.69 3.98 -0.44
C HIS A 509 9.29 4.70 -1.73
N GLU A 510 8.22 5.49 -1.73
CA GLU A 510 7.58 6.18 -2.87
C GLU A 510 7.24 5.26 -4.06
N ALA A 511 7.45 3.96 -3.94
CA ALA A 511 7.13 2.98 -4.97
C ALA A 511 5.60 2.82 -5.13
N VAL A 512 5.19 2.07 -6.17
CA VAL A 512 3.78 1.73 -6.34
C VAL A 512 3.25 0.94 -5.13
N ARG A 513 1.99 1.20 -4.75
CA ARG A 513 1.33 0.52 -3.64
C ARG A 513 1.40 -1.00 -3.78
N PRO A 514 1.47 -1.75 -2.67
CA PRO A 514 1.58 -3.20 -2.71
C PRO A 514 0.28 -3.85 -3.21
N THR A 515 0.48 -4.93 -3.94
CA THR A 515 -0.58 -5.74 -4.55
C THR A 515 -0.41 -7.23 -4.27
N GLY A 516 0.20 -7.56 -3.12
CA GLY A 516 0.44 -8.94 -2.68
C GLY A 516 1.69 -9.60 -3.27
N LEU A 517 2.52 -8.87 -4.01
CA LEU A 517 3.75 -9.42 -4.64
C LEU A 517 4.75 -9.97 -3.65
N CYS A 518 4.66 -9.61 -2.36
CA CYS A 518 5.46 -10.19 -1.30
C CYS A 518 5.22 -11.70 -1.09
N ARG A 519 4.10 -12.28 -1.56
CA ARG A 519 3.92 -13.73 -1.64
C ARG A 519 4.85 -14.36 -2.68
N THR A 520 4.96 -13.76 -3.85
CA THR A 520 5.79 -14.26 -4.96
C THR A 520 7.27 -13.94 -4.76
N TYR A 521 7.56 -12.76 -4.22
CA TYR A 521 8.91 -12.27 -3.96
C TYR A 521 9.05 -11.84 -2.48
N PRO A 522 9.23 -12.78 -1.55
CA PRO A 522 9.24 -12.47 -0.12
C PRO A 522 10.44 -11.62 0.35
N ASN A 523 11.43 -11.39 -0.51
CA ASN A 523 12.48 -10.41 -0.26
C ASN A 523 11.99 -8.95 -0.41
N LEU A 524 10.81 -8.69 -0.98
CA LEU A 524 10.09 -7.42 -0.84
C LEU A 524 9.47 -7.39 0.57
N ILE A 525 10.30 -7.07 1.55
CA ILE A 525 9.97 -7.20 2.97
C ILE A 525 9.30 -5.95 3.55
N GLY A 526 9.48 -4.81 2.91
CA GLY A 526 8.88 -3.54 3.31
C GLY A 526 8.51 -2.68 2.12
N ASN A 527 7.55 -1.80 2.34
CA ASN A 527 7.13 -0.79 1.38
C ASN A 527 6.44 0.32 2.16
N GLU A 528 6.68 1.59 1.83
CA GLU A 528 5.96 2.70 2.46
C GLU A 528 4.65 2.99 1.73
N SER A 529 4.73 3.56 0.53
CA SER A 529 3.64 3.88 -0.40
C SER A 529 2.35 4.38 0.26
N ALA A 530 2.49 5.25 1.25
CA ALA A 530 1.44 6.01 1.92
C ALA A 530 2.06 7.04 2.87
N ARG A 531 1.25 7.94 3.40
CA ARG A 531 1.68 8.94 4.37
C ARG A 531 2.10 8.28 5.69
N GLY A 532 3.41 8.19 5.94
CA GLY A 532 4.01 7.59 7.13
C GLY A 532 4.31 8.60 8.25
N THR A 533 5.09 8.16 9.23
CA THR A 533 5.48 8.98 10.41
C THR A 533 6.23 10.26 10.03
N GLU A 534 6.98 10.29 8.93
CA GLU A 534 7.75 11.47 8.53
C GLU A 534 6.89 12.73 8.37
N TYR A 535 5.64 12.57 7.93
CA TYR A 535 4.70 13.69 7.79
C TYR A 535 4.29 14.33 9.10
N GLN A 536 4.58 13.70 10.22
CA GLN A 536 4.45 14.36 11.53
C GLN A 536 5.45 15.54 11.67
N ALA A 537 6.56 15.50 10.94
CA ALA A 537 7.52 16.61 10.87
C ALA A 537 7.16 17.66 9.79
N PHE A 538 6.20 17.38 8.91
CA PHE A 538 5.80 18.24 7.78
C PHE A 538 4.36 18.78 7.95
N GLY A 539 4.02 19.28 9.11
CA GLY A 539 2.70 19.84 9.44
C GLY A 539 1.78 18.90 10.21
N GLY A 540 2.23 17.68 10.47
CA GLY A 540 1.47 16.67 11.22
C GLY A 540 0.50 15.86 10.35
N THR A 541 -0.02 14.79 10.93
CA THR A 541 -1.05 13.93 10.37
C THR A 541 -2.09 13.70 11.46
N GLU A 542 -3.37 13.74 11.12
CA GLU A 542 -4.47 13.53 12.07
C GLU A 542 -4.41 12.11 12.67
N PRO A 543 -4.72 11.94 13.98
CA PRO A 543 -4.70 10.62 14.63
C PRO A 543 -5.52 9.54 13.94
N LYS A 544 -6.69 9.86 13.37
CA LYS A 544 -7.53 8.90 12.64
C LYS A 544 -6.84 8.23 11.45
N HIS A 545 -5.78 8.82 10.90
CA HIS A 545 -5.08 8.27 9.74
C HIS A 545 -4.57 6.83 9.99
N VAL A 546 -4.05 6.56 11.20
CA VAL A 546 -3.53 5.22 11.55
C VAL A 546 -4.62 4.18 11.78
N THR A 547 -5.88 4.58 11.90
CA THR A 547 -7.03 3.67 11.99
C THR A 547 -7.64 3.35 10.62
N ILE A 548 -7.25 4.10 9.57
CA ILE A 548 -7.71 3.87 8.18
C ILE A 548 -6.70 3.04 7.37
N LEU A 549 -5.40 3.25 7.57
CA LEU A 549 -4.34 2.55 6.84
C LEU A 549 -4.45 1.01 6.86
N PRO A 550 -4.84 0.35 7.96
CA PRO A 550 -5.02 -1.10 7.97
C PRO A 550 -6.08 -1.61 6.98
N PHE A 551 -7.14 -0.84 6.73
CA PHE A 551 -8.22 -1.19 5.79
C PHE A 551 -7.90 -0.84 4.33
N THR A 552 -6.91 -0.01 4.10
CA THR A 552 -6.59 0.53 2.78
C THR A 552 -5.19 0.12 2.36
N ARG A 553 -4.16 0.83 2.80
CA ARG A 553 -2.76 0.66 2.40
C ARG A 553 -2.21 -0.74 2.73
N LEU A 554 -2.55 -1.32 3.89
CA LEU A 554 -2.05 -2.62 4.32
C LEU A 554 -2.75 -3.79 3.62
N ASN A 555 -3.84 -3.58 2.91
CA ASN A 555 -4.57 -4.62 2.20
C ASN A 555 -3.71 -5.40 1.19
N GLY A 556 -2.72 -4.78 0.59
CA GLY A 556 -1.82 -5.41 -0.38
C GLY A 556 -0.48 -5.89 0.17
N GLY A 557 -0.18 -5.65 1.45
CA GLY A 557 1.09 -6.04 2.08
C GLY A 557 1.56 -5.09 3.19
N PRO A 558 2.66 -5.44 3.86
CA PRO A 558 3.17 -4.71 5.02
C PRO A 558 3.56 -3.26 4.69
N MET A 559 3.59 -2.41 5.71
CA MET A 559 3.98 -1.02 5.59
C MET A 559 5.15 -0.66 6.51
N ASP A 560 6.18 -0.03 5.96
CA ASP A 560 7.21 0.65 6.74
C ASP A 560 6.67 2.01 7.21
N PHE A 561 5.81 1.98 8.24
CA PHE A 561 5.18 3.18 8.82
C PHE A 561 6.14 3.99 9.70
N THR A 562 7.21 3.37 10.18
CA THR A 562 8.24 3.97 11.06
C THR A 562 7.69 4.48 12.40
N PRO A 563 7.02 3.63 13.22
CA PRO A 563 6.47 4.05 14.50
C PRO A 563 7.54 4.22 15.59
N GLY A 564 7.11 4.68 16.77
CA GLY A 564 7.92 4.70 17.98
C GLY A 564 8.50 6.06 18.35
N ILE A 565 7.95 7.15 17.86
CA ILE A 565 8.39 8.49 18.24
C ILE A 565 7.86 8.85 19.64
N PHE A 566 8.75 9.05 20.60
CA PHE A 566 8.46 9.40 21.99
C PHE A 566 8.62 10.88 22.30
N GLU A 567 9.33 11.61 21.43
CA GLU A 567 9.41 13.08 21.52
C GLU A 567 8.40 13.72 20.54
N GLN A 568 7.24 14.07 21.03
CA GLN A 568 6.16 14.65 20.23
C GLN A 568 6.34 16.16 19.99
N ASN A 569 7.06 16.87 20.86
CA ASN A 569 7.24 18.32 20.76
C ASN A 569 8.50 18.69 19.95
N LEU A 570 8.36 18.68 18.64
CA LEU A 570 9.48 18.95 17.71
C LEU A 570 9.99 20.39 17.83
N LYS A 571 9.12 21.34 18.19
CA LYS A 571 9.52 22.74 18.37
C LYS A 571 10.54 22.90 19.50
N GLU A 572 10.31 22.22 20.62
CA GLU A 572 11.20 22.27 21.76
C GLU A 572 12.51 21.53 21.48
N TRP A 573 12.44 20.40 20.77
CA TRP A 573 13.58 19.58 20.47
C TRP A 573 14.52 20.17 19.40
N CYS A 574 13.97 20.65 18.27
CA CYS A 574 14.75 21.03 17.10
C CYS A 574 14.28 22.32 16.41
N GLY A 575 13.28 23.00 16.95
CA GLY A 575 12.73 24.24 16.40
C GLY A 575 11.74 24.04 15.22
N ASN A 576 11.37 22.81 14.91
CA ASN A 576 10.33 22.49 13.92
C ASN A 576 8.95 22.78 14.51
N ASP A 577 8.13 23.59 13.82
CA ASP A 577 6.81 24.02 14.30
C ASP A 577 5.74 22.91 14.25
N SER A 578 6.07 21.73 13.73
CA SER A 578 5.17 20.56 13.70
C SER A 578 5.13 19.83 15.06
N HIS A 579 4.14 18.93 15.17
CA HIS A 579 3.92 18.11 16.35
C HIS A 579 3.57 16.68 15.93
N VAL A 580 4.06 15.67 16.68
CA VAL A 580 3.67 14.27 16.48
C VAL A 580 2.32 14.04 17.15
N ASN A 581 1.27 13.89 16.36
CA ASN A 581 -0.13 13.81 16.81
C ASN A 581 -0.48 12.40 17.32
N ALA A 582 0.21 11.95 18.35
CA ALA A 582 0.01 10.65 18.99
C ALA A 582 0.50 10.67 20.44
N THR A 583 -0.03 9.83 21.31
CA THR A 583 0.55 9.55 22.61
C THR A 583 1.67 8.52 22.52
N ILE A 584 2.50 8.37 23.58
CA ILE A 584 3.47 7.26 23.68
C ILE A 584 2.73 5.91 23.59
N ALA A 585 1.61 5.74 24.25
CA ALA A 585 0.86 4.49 24.23
C ALA A 585 0.29 4.16 22.83
N ASN A 586 -0.10 5.17 22.04
CA ASN A 586 -0.44 4.99 20.63
C ASN A 586 0.77 4.47 19.84
N GLN A 587 1.94 5.10 20.01
CA GLN A 587 3.18 4.67 19.33
C GLN A 587 3.55 3.21 19.65
N LEU A 588 3.22 2.71 20.84
CA LEU A 588 3.39 1.29 21.19
C LEU A 588 2.34 0.42 20.49
N GLY A 589 1.08 0.84 20.45
CA GLY A 589 -0.01 0.12 19.76
C GLY A 589 0.25 -0.08 18.26
N LEU A 590 0.92 0.89 17.61
CA LEU A 590 1.25 0.85 16.19
C LEU A 590 2.15 -0.35 15.81
N TYR A 591 2.96 -0.88 16.72
CA TYR A 591 3.77 -2.09 16.45
C TYR A 591 2.93 -3.33 16.16
N LEU A 592 1.64 -3.29 16.54
CA LEU A 592 0.69 -4.38 16.28
C LEU A 592 -0.31 -4.04 15.18
N THR A 593 -0.78 -2.79 15.12
CA THR A 593 -1.81 -2.38 14.16
C THR A 593 -1.22 -2.05 12.78
N MET A 594 0.03 -1.57 12.72
CA MET A 594 0.79 -1.33 11.48
C MET A 594 1.77 -2.47 11.24
N TYR A 595 1.28 -3.56 10.65
CA TYR A 595 2.12 -4.73 10.41
C TYR A 595 3.30 -4.42 9.48
N SER A 596 4.51 -4.76 9.95
CA SER A 596 5.72 -4.78 9.15
C SER A 596 6.69 -5.86 9.66
N PRO A 597 7.22 -6.74 8.80
CA PRO A 597 8.31 -7.65 9.19
C PRO A 597 9.67 -6.94 9.24
N LEU A 598 9.77 -5.75 8.68
CA LEU A 598 10.92 -4.84 8.82
C LEU A 598 10.46 -3.65 9.65
N GLN A 599 10.59 -3.73 10.99
CA GLN A 599 9.96 -2.81 11.92
C GLN A 599 10.97 -1.89 12.56
N MET A 600 10.76 -0.58 12.37
CA MET A 600 11.63 0.45 12.89
C MET A 600 11.26 0.90 14.31
N ALA A 601 12.27 1.16 15.14
CA ALA A 601 12.17 2.06 16.30
C ALA A 601 12.72 3.42 15.86
N ALA A 602 11.83 4.33 15.51
CA ALA A 602 12.15 5.47 14.65
C ALA A 602 12.79 6.67 15.38
N ASP A 603 12.63 6.78 16.70
CA ASP A 603 13.15 7.90 17.48
C ASP A 603 14.66 7.77 17.79
N THR A 604 15.24 8.84 18.33
CA THR A 604 16.66 8.88 18.66
C THR A 604 16.97 8.12 19.95
N PRO A 605 18.20 7.62 20.13
CA PRO A 605 18.64 6.99 21.36
C PRO A 605 18.42 7.86 22.61
N GLU A 606 18.63 9.18 22.50
CA GLU A 606 18.49 10.12 23.60
C GLU A 606 17.03 10.26 24.07
N HIS A 607 16.07 10.19 23.14
CA HIS A 607 14.65 10.25 23.49
C HIS A 607 14.20 8.96 24.16
N TYR A 608 14.60 7.81 23.65
CA TYR A 608 14.28 6.52 24.28
C TYR A 608 14.89 6.40 25.68
N ALA A 609 16.11 6.93 25.90
CA ALA A 609 16.76 6.90 27.21
C ALA A 609 15.96 7.60 28.31
N ARG A 610 15.02 8.49 27.97
CA ARG A 610 14.11 9.15 28.92
C ARG A 610 12.92 8.27 29.35
N PHE A 611 12.60 7.22 28.57
CA PHE A 611 11.38 6.39 28.71
C PHE A 611 11.71 4.91 28.54
N MET A 612 12.80 4.45 29.15
CA MET A 612 13.28 3.06 28.99
C MET A 612 12.28 2.00 29.47
N ASP A 613 11.38 2.34 30.36
CA ASP A 613 10.30 1.47 30.84
C ASP A 613 9.20 1.28 29.78
N ALA A 614 8.79 2.33 29.08
CA ALA A 614 7.89 2.21 27.91
C ALA A 614 8.61 1.61 26.70
N PHE A 615 9.87 1.94 26.48
CA PHE A 615 10.71 1.38 25.41
C PHE A 615 10.87 -0.13 25.53
N GLN A 616 10.72 -0.69 26.73
CA GLN A 616 10.76 -2.13 26.95
C GLN A 616 9.73 -2.89 26.10
N PHE A 617 8.53 -2.32 25.86
CA PHE A 617 7.56 -2.92 24.95
C PHE A 617 8.10 -3.06 23.52
N ILE A 618 8.74 -2.01 22.99
CA ILE A 618 9.34 -2.04 21.64
C ILE A 618 10.44 -3.10 21.55
N LYS A 619 11.19 -3.32 22.62
CA LYS A 619 12.22 -4.37 22.70
C LYS A 619 11.61 -5.77 22.66
N ASP A 620 10.50 -5.97 23.36
CA ASP A 620 9.91 -7.29 23.59
C ASP A 620 8.95 -7.71 22.44
N VAL A 621 8.22 -6.75 21.81
CA VAL A 621 7.23 -7.05 20.78
C VAL A 621 7.86 -7.75 19.57
N ALA A 622 7.20 -8.82 19.09
CA ALA A 622 7.62 -9.55 17.90
C ALA A 622 7.31 -8.79 16.59
N VAL A 623 7.90 -9.22 15.49
CA VAL A 623 7.70 -8.67 14.13
C VAL A 623 7.32 -9.74 13.10
N ASP A 624 7.20 -11.01 13.52
CA ASP A 624 6.72 -12.13 12.71
C ASP A 624 5.72 -12.97 13.52
N TRP A 625 4.58 -13.30 12.91
CA TRP A 625 3.43 -13.79 13.64
C TRP A 625 2.97 -15.16 13.13
N SER A 626 2.51 -16.00 14.03
CA SER A 626 1.89 -17.29 13.71
C SER A 626 0.37 -17.22 13.65
N GLU A 627 -0.23 -16.23 14.32
CA GLU A 627 -1.68 -16.03 14.38
C GLU A 627 -1.95 -14.55 14.65
N SER A 628 -2.97 -13.99 13.97
CA SER A 628 -3.50 -12.65 14.23
C SER A 628 -5.00 -12.71 14.39
N ARG A 629 -5.54 -12.01 15.40
CA ARG A 629 -6.98 -11.87 15.66
C ARG A 629 -7.31 -10.39 15.80
N TYR A 630 -8.08 -9.88 14.87
CA TYR A 630 -8.68 -8.57 14.98
C TYR A 630 -9.86 -8.67 15.93
N LEU A 631 -9.81 -7.94 17.05
CA LEU A 631 -10.73 -8.10 18.15
C LEU A 631 -11.92 -7.12 18.08
N ASP A 632 -11.65 -5.91 17.62
CA ASP A 632 -12.65 -4.87 17.41
C ASP A 632 -12.04 -3.77 16.52
N ALA A 633 -12.80 -3.24 15.56
CA ALA A 633 -12.30 -2.21 14.67
C ALA A 633 -13.43 -1.45 13.96
N GLU A 634 -13.15 -0.17 13.64
CA GLU A 634 -13.96 0.64 12.74
C GLU A 634 -13.01 1.58 11.96
N PRO A 635 -13.05 1.60 10.62
CA PRO A 635 -12.19 2.49 9.83
C PRO A 635 -12.43 3.96 10.19
N GLY A 636 -11.34 4.70 10.45
CA GLY A 636 -11.39 6.10 10.85
C GLY A 636 -11.58 6.34 12.34
N ASP A 637 -11.96 5.32 13.10
CA ASP A 637 -12.26 5.40 14.52
C ASP A 637 -11.21 4.72 15.39
N TYR A 638 -11.05 3.40 15.25
CA TYR A 638 -10.13 2.62 16.09
C TYR A 638 -9.84 1.25 15.50
N ILE A 639 -8.81 0.60 16.05
CA ILE A 639 -8.46 -0.79 15.74
C ILE A 639 -7.80 -1.45 16.96
N ILE A 640 -8.18 -2.69 17.24
CA ILE A 640 -7.61 -3.53 18.28
C ILE A 640 -7.28 -4.90 17.70
N VAL A 641 -6.04 -5.34 17.88
CA VAL A 641 -5.54 -6.61 17.34
C VAL A 641 -4.70 -7.36 18.36
N ALA A 642 -4.92 -8.67 18.48
CA ALA A 642 -4.04 -9.59 19.21
C ALA A 642 -3.23 -10.42 18.21
N ARG A 643 -1.92 -10.59 18.48
CA ARG A 643 -1.00 -11.34 17.61
C ARG A 643 -0.14 -12.28 18.43
N LYS A 644 0.08 -13.49 17.90
CA LYS A 644 0.90 -14.51 18.51
C LYS A 644 2.24 -14.59 17.79
N ALA A 645 3.32 -14.36 18.51
CA ALA A 645 4.67 -14.43 17.98
C ALA A 645 4.99 -15.82 17.42
N LYS A 646 5.58 -15.89 16.23
CA LYS A 646 5.95 -17.13 15.54
C LYS A 646 7.10 -17.84 16.26
N LYS A 647 8.03 -17.09 16.86
CA LYS A 647 9.27 -17.60 17.46
C LYS A 647 9.01 -18.41 18.73
N ASP A 648 8.16 -17.93 19.63
CA ASP A 648 8.01 -18.48 20.99
C ASP A 648 6.55 -18.68 21.43
N GLY A 649 5.60 -18.25 20.58
CA GLY A 649 4.17 -18.39 20.85
C GLY A 649 3.61 -17.41 21.86
N GLN A 650 4.36 -16.37 22.23
CA GLN A 650 3.90 -15.31 23.12
C GLN A 650 2.83 -14.45 22.45
N TRP A 651 1.79 -14.08 23.20
CA TRP A 651 0.75 -13.18 22.73
C TRP A 651 1.05 -11.72 23.07
N PHE A 652 0.71 -10.86 22.13
CA PHE A 652 0.68 -9.41 22.27
C PHE A 652 -0.68 -8.89 21.84
N CYS A 653 -1.14 -7.79 22.44
CA CYS A 653 -2.35 -7.09 22.02
C CYS A 653 -2.05 -5.60 21.94
N GLY A 654 -2.55 -4.93 20.90
CA GLY A 654 -2.39 -3.49 20.73
C GLY A 654 -3.62 -2.86 20.13
N GLY A 655 -3.82 -1.58 20.48
CA GLY A 655 -4.91 -0.79 19.93
C GLY A 655 -4.54 0.67 19.80
N VAL A 656 -5.17 1.34 18.82
CA VAL A 656 -5.04 2.78 18.57
C VAL A 656 -6.42 3.38 18.28
N THR A 657 -6.58 4.67 18.58
CA THR A 657 -7.83 5.41 18.34
C THR A 657 -7.56 6.76 17.64
N ASP A 658 -8.61 7.33 17.09
CA ASP A 658 -8.66 8.66 16.50
C ASP A 658 -8.55 9.79 17.55
N GLU A 659 -9.09 10.97 17.25
CA GLU A 659 -9.10 12.16 18.12
C GLU A 659 -10.06 12.02 19.31
N GLN A 660 -10.77 10.90 19.43
CA GLN A 660 -11.74 10.68 20.50
C GLN A 660 -11.24 9.63 21.50
N ALA A 661 -11.53 9.87 22.79
CA ALA A 661 -11.30 8.87 23.81
C ALA A 661 -12.31 7.74 23.72
N ARG A 662 -11.85 6.49 23.92
CA ARG A 662 -12.70 5.29 23.91
C ARG A 662 -12.36 4.34 25.04
N GLU A 663 -13.32 3.52 25.44
CA GLU A 663 -13.16 2.47 26.44
C GLU A 663 -13.64 1.13 25.85
N PHE A 664 -12.94 0.05 26.16
CA PHE A 664 -13.20 -1.28 25.62
C PHE A 664 -13.07 -2.35 26.70
N ASP A 665 -13.92 -3.36 26.64
CA ASP A 665 -13.79 -4.60 27.37
C ASP A 665 -13.30 -5.70 26.42
N ILE A 666 -12.02 -6.05 26.53
CA ILE A 666 -11.36 -6.99 25.62
C ILE A 666 -11.40 -8.39 26.24
N ALA A 667 -12.11 -9.32 25.61
CA ALA A 667 -12.07 -10.73 25.98
C ALA A 667 -10.71 -11.35 25.64
N LEU A 668 -10.18 -12.18 26.57
CA LEU A 668 -8.86 -12.81 26.42
C LEU A 668 -8.94 -14.26 25.92
N ASP A 669 -10.01 -14.64 25.25
CA ASP A 669 -10.27 -16.01 24.78
C ASP A 669 -9.26 -16.51 23.73
N PHE A 670 -8.45 -15.61 23.15
CA PHE A 670 -7.32 -15.94 22.29
C PHE A 670 -6.14 -16.54 23.06
N LEU A 671 -6.01 -16.32 24.37
CA LEU A 671 -5.00 -16.91 25.21
C LEU A 671 -5.22 -18.44 25.32
N GLY A 672 -4.16 -19.19 25.33
CA GLY A 672 -4.23 -20.63 25.60
C GLY A 672 -4.55 -20.93 27.07
N SER A 673 -4.63 -22.23 27.40
CA SER A 673 -4.84 -22.68 28.78
C SER A 673 -3.69 -22.27 29.71
N GLY A 674 -4.05 -21.92 30.96
CA GLY A 674 -3.13 -21.51 32.02
C GLY A 674 -3.27 -20.05 32.40
N ASP A 675 -2.41 -19.63 33.31
CA ASP A 675 -2.35 -18.25 33.80
C ASP A 675 -1.27 -17.47 33.07
N TYR A 676 -1.50 -16.17 32.90
CA TYR A 676 -0.58 -15.23 32.26
C TYR A 676 -0.40 -13.98 33.13
N GLU A 677 0.77 -13.37 33.07
CA GLU A 677 0.96 -11.99 33.51
C GLU A 677 0.75 -11.09 32.28
N ALA A 678 -0.27 -10.24 32.32
CA ALA A 678 -0.46 -9.15 31.37
C ALA A 678 0.34 -7.93 31.82
N VAL A 679 1.30 -7.50 31.04
CA VAL A 679 2.03 -6.24 31.22
C VAL A 679 1.39 -5.22 30.28
N ILE A 680 0.70 -4.24 30.83
CA ILE A 680 -0.17 -3.30 30.11
C ILE A 680 0.48 -1.94 30.09
N TYR A 681 0.80 -1.44 28.89
CA TYR A 681 1.27 -0.09 28.61
C TYR A 681 0.11 0.68 27.99
N ALA A 682 -0.45 1.64 28.70
CA ALA A 682 -1.66 2.34 28.29
C ALA A 682 -1.57 3.85 28.58
N ASP A 683 -2.44 4.62 27.97
CA ASP A 683 -2.56 6.05 28.26
C ASP A 683 -2.88 6.31 29.73
N ALA A 684 -2.26 7.33 30.32
CA ALA A 684 -2.67 7.83 31.63
C ALA A 684 -4.06 8.50 31.55
N PRO A 685 -4.79 8.64 32.69
CA PRO A 685 -6.13 9.25 32.70
C PRO A 685 -6.21 10.65 32.10
N ASP A 686 -5.12 11.43 32.16
CA ASP A 686 -4.97 12.80 31.63
C ASP A 686 -4.15 12.89 30.33
N ALA A 687 -3.86 11.75 29.70
CA ALA A 687 -3.18 11.71 28.42
C ALA A 687 -4.03 12.34 27.30
N HIS A 688 -3.36 13.01 26.37
CA HIS A 688 -3.97 13.61 25.19
C HIS A 688 -2.87 13.95 24.17
N TYR A 689 -3.07 13.58 22.91
CA TYR A 689 -2.05 13.71 21.88
C TYR A 689 -1.47 15.13 21.67
N LEU A 690 -2.24 16.19 21.95
CA LEU A 690 -1.76 17.59 21.84
C LEU A 690 -1.21 18.17 23.13
N THR A 691 -1.84 17.88 24.28
CA THR A 691 -1.58 18.62 25.52
C THR A 691 -0.79 17.83 26.55
N ASN A 692 -0.83 16.50 26.50
CA ASN A 692 -0.11 15.62 27.42
C ASN A 692 0.24 14.26 26.75
N PRO A 693 1.01 14.26 25.65
CA PRO A 693 1.23 13.06 24.85
C PRO A 693 2.15 12.03 25.49
N GLN A 694 2.98 12.43 26.46
CA GLN A 694 3.95 11.55 27.13
C GLN A 694 3.42 10.93 28.42
N ALA A 695 2.13 11.13 28.73
CA ALA A 695 1.51 10.57 29.93
C ALA A 695 1.02 9.14 29.65
N TYR A 696 1.65 8.16 30.27
CA TYR A 696 1.31 6.75 30.19
C TYR A 696 1.36 6.07 31.56
N THR A 697 0.80 4.86 31.65
CA THR A 697 0.88 3.98 32.81
C THR A 697 1.37 2.61 32.41
N ILE A 698 2.11 1.95 33.31
CA ILE A 698 2.49 0.55 33.16
C ILE A 698 1.90 -0.21 34.34
N SER A 699 1.05 -1.18 34.07
CA SER A 699 0.43 -2.02 35.09
C SER A 699 0.65 -3.51 34.78
N ARG A 700 0.54 -4.33 35.84
CA ARG A 700 0.68 -5.79 35.72
C ARG A 700 -0.47 -6.44 36.42
N GLN A 701 -1.07 -7.43 35.78
CA GLN A 701 -2.11 -8.24 36.41
C GLN A 701 -2.07 -9.69 35.92
N LYS A 702 -2.50 -10.60 36.80
CA LYS A 702 -2.65 -12.00 36.45
C LYS A 702 -3.99 -12.19 35.77
N VAL A 703 -3.97 -12.86 34.62
CA VAL A 703 -5.13 -13.11 33.76
C VAL A 703 -5.13 -14.53 33.20
N SER A 704 -6.29 -14.96 32.71
CA SER A 704 -6.47 -16.24 31.99
C SER A 704 -7.37 -16.02 30.75
N ALA A 705 -7.55 -17.05 29.93
CA ALA A 705 -8.44 -17.00 28.77
C ALA A 705 -9.93 -16.77 29.08
N SER A 706 -10.34 -16.88 30.34
CA SER A 706 -11.71 -16.62 30.77
C SER A 706 -11.96 -15.18 31.26
N ASP A 707 -10.91 -14.38 31.33
CA ASP A 707 -10.96 -13.01 31.80
C ASP A 707 -11.18 -12.00 30.67
N SER A 708 -11.51 -10.77 31.02
CA SER A 708 -11.51 -9.60 30.15
C SER A 708 -10.70 -8.47 30.76
N LEU A 709 -10.13 -7.61 29.90
CA LEU A 709 -9.43 -6.40 30.29
C LEU A 709 -10.27 -5.19 29.95
N HIS A 710 -10.51 -4.32 30.93
CA HIS A 710 -11.07 -3.00 30.68
C HIS A 710 -9.94 -2.02 30.37
N LEU A 711 -9.95 -1.44 29.18
CA LEU A 711 -8.92 -0.54 28.67
C LEU A 711 -9.51 0.78 28.20
N ARG A 712 -8.79 1.86 28.45
CA ARG A 712 -9.13 3.19 27.97
C ARG A 712 -8.01 3.68 27.04
N MET A 713 -8.39 4.21 25.89
CA MET A 713 -7.53 4.99 24.99
C MET A 713 -7.89 6.47 25.11
N ALA A 714 -6.89 7.33 25.28
CA ALA A 714 -7.05 8.78 25.24
C ALA A 714 -7.25 9.30 23.81
N PRO A 715 -7.65 10.57 23.60
CA PRO A 715 -7.63 11.16 22.27
C PRO A 715 -6.25 11.02 21.61
N GLY A 716 -6.19 10.45 20.38
CA GLY A 716 -4.95 10.13 19.69
C GLY A 716 -4.08 9.11 20.41
N GLY A 717 -4.69 8.31 21.26
CA GLY A 717 -4.05 7.38 22.18
C GLY A 717 -4.08 5.93 21.73
N GLY A 718 -3.67 5.06 22.65
CA GLY A 718 -3.61 3.63 22.39
C GLY A 718 -3.14 2.82 23.60
N PHE A 719 -2.77 1.58 23.31
CA PHE A 719 -2.13 0.70 24.29
C PHE A 719 -1.32 -0.40 23.61
N GLY A 720 -0.37 -0.97 24.36
CA GLY A 720 0.31 -2.22 24.04
C GLY A 720 0.30 -3.15 25.24
N ILE A 721 0.07 -4.44 25.02
CA ILE A 721 0.04 -5.47 26.07
C ILE A 721 0.91 -6.63 25.67
N GLU A 722 1.70 -7.11 26.62
CA GLU A 722 2.48 -8.32 26.53
C GLU A 722 1.91 -9.37 27.49
N PHE A 723 1.67 -10.60 27.02
CA PHE A 723 1.16 -11.70 27.86
C PHE A 723 2.27 -12.73 28.10
N LYS A 724 2.79 -12.78 29.31
CA LYS A 724 3.84 -13.75 29.73
C LYS A 724 3.18 -14.94 30.43
N LYS A 725 3.37 -16.13 29.89
CA LYS A 725 2.82 -17.34 30.50
C LYS A 725 3.50 -17.62 31.85
N LEU A 726 2.69 -17.88 32.91
CA LEU A 726 3.15 -18.15 34.28
C LEU A 726 3.44 -19.64 34.52
#